data_0f12b848575f56e7250c1ffdc1830b86
#
_entry.id   0f12b848575f56e7250c1ffdc1830b86
#
_cell.length_a   1.000
_cell.length_b   1.000
_cell.length_c   1.000
_cell.angle_alpha   90.00
_cell.angle_beta   90.00
_cell.angle_gamma   90.00
#
_symmetry.space_group_name_H-M   'P 1'
#
loop_
_entity.id
_entity.type
_entity.pdbx_description
1 polymer ?
#
loop_
_entity_poly.entity_id
_entity_poly.type
_entity_poly.pdbx_seq_one_letter_code
_entity_poly.pdbx_strand_id
1 'polypeptide(L)'
;MIKRFGVVKLMFCVAIVACRPVWAAAASADVDKQIRADWAREEQVTRKLKTDSYAAVQGVIKRGRLMIADFRKAGAVAAADKAAGKLDAIDAQCKVLLWVKIKPGTYEKLYFEARYAVRELAFANPKIDFKELLFVRRHWPRWNHQCSHRVGEAQKPGANLCVLTSLSPDAKVREVLSGKYTTGGIGRPDLSYDAKRIVFPHAALRAKATGYRYGDPAFRGGECLTYDIYEVGLDGKNPKRLTNDPLNEDTEPCYLPDGRIAFTSSRAGRLVQCGDWALACGIYSMKTDGSDVRQITEPKEGEFYPSMLADGRIMYTRWDYVMKGYNVIQQLWAVNPDGRRAQMVYGDHYAFARGPIAFQEARQIPGTSKVICVGAAHHNSGVGPIMIVDLAGNRGGPDSMRRITPQVGYPEIKFASEVLDKYKNSQHAARGRMDAGWYTSPYPLSKNQYIATYSFDKSNNSVHGYALYLCDVHGNRDLIYRGKGYSCYSPLPIRTRKKPRIIPDMVTGVDPKTPGVLTVSNIYKGLDGIKPGEVKYLRVLETHSKIVHTTPQRCDVGVGSGWDPRGVLGVVPVEADGSVHFEVPPFKQIFFEALDKDYLEIRRMRNFMNVMPGEKTGCIGCHEPYGTLPGKAGKGGPIAMKRPASKLIAPPWGDGAMNFKRVVQPVLDRKCISCHDGSTNVKKTDKKSFDLRGTQMVIAPAPHDRDQGPQHAVSDSFLKLLSYVEYIKVGGHQGIRLPLAVNATGSRASKLMKVLTGGGHYKVTLSTDDWRAIAAWIDCNAPFYGGWDEIVIGKKAPRRPKKAAVPPADQVKSAAERRKAIAGKLPSGTKLEAFLNCGVELTSDKKGTVRITQTSGSPWTLTKGKIAGVPATQRLISFDGKEVVFEVSGLTAARSYSVALTWWDYNAAGRKQSVWVFSTDRRYGSRVVNTSDMPDYEKRKQPPAEISFELGSEQAKAGKCIIAIRKDVGSNCVISEIWITSKNTGASK
;
A
#
# COMPACT_ATOMS: atom_id res chain seq x y z
N MET A 1 -71.93 19.53 50.11
CA MET A 1 -71.71 18.37 51.01
C MET A 1 -70.42 17.69 50.51
N ILE A 2 -69.43 17.91 51.32
CA ILE A 2 -68.02 17.52 51.00
C ILE A 2 -67.83 16.10 51.55
N LYS A 3 -67.28 15.16 50.71
CA LYS A 3 -66.70 13.93 51.26
C LYS A 3 -65.22 13.81 50.84
N ARG A 4 -64.37 13.88 51.89
CA ARG A 4 -62.96 13.63 51.89
C ARG A 4 -62.66 12.19 51.41
N PHE A 5 -61.68 11.98 50.47
CA PHE A 5 -61.01 10.70 50.32
C PHE A 5 -59.60 10.83 50.85
N GLY A 6 -59.34 9.97 51.87
CA GLY A 6 -58.00 9.89 52.48
C GLY A 6 -56.99 9.20 51.61
N VAL A 7 -55.78 9.76 51.57
CA VAL A 7 -54.61 9.19 50.93
C VAL A 7 -53.97 8.13 51.81
N VAL A 8 -54.06 6.88 51.43
CA VAL A 8 -53.33 5.78 52.08
C VAL A 8 -51.87 5.81 51.59
N LYS A 9 -50.95 6.23 52.43
CA LYS A 9 -49.52 6.09 52.19
C LYS A 9 -49.14 4.62 52.35
N LEU A 10 -48.95 3.91 51.22
CA LEU A 10 -48.33 2.59 51.21
C LEU A 10 -46.82 2.79 51.20
N MET A 11 -46.20 2.73 52.41
CA MET A 11 -44.73 2.64 52.53
C MET A 11 -44.35 1.20 52.20
N PHE A 12 -43.89 0.99 50.94
CA PHE A 12 -43.11 -0.19 50.60
C PHE A 12 -41.66 0.04 51.04
N CYS A 13 -41.27 -0.48 52.16
CA CYS A 13 -39.83 -0.73 52.46
C CYS A 13 -39.35 -1.84 51.59
N VAL A 14 -38.78 -1.49 50.44
CA VAL A 14 -37.99 -2.43 49.65
C VAL A 14 -36.63 -2.54 50.32
N ALA A 15 -36.41 -3.59 51.07
CA ALA A 15 -35.07 -4.00 51.50
C ALA A 15 -34.25 -4.31 50.24
N ILE A 16 -33.38 -3.39 49.83
CA ILE A 16 -32.41 -3.60 48.76
C ILE A 16 -31.35 -4.57 49.29
N VAL A 17 -31.60 -5.85 49.18
CA VAL A 17 -30.53 -6.85 49.23
C VAL A 17 -29.69 -6.64 47.97
N ALA A 18 -28.50 -6.06 48.16
CA ALA A 18 -27.52 -5.92 47.12
C ALA A 18 -27.03 -7.32 46.70
N CYS A 19 -27.74 -7.99 45.80
CA CYS A 19 -27.24 -9.18 45.13
C CYS A 19 -26.05 -8.76 44.23
N ARG A 20 -24.85 -8.87 44.79
CA ARG A 20 -23.64 -8.90 43.93
C ARG A 20 -23.75 -10.15 43.05
N PRO A 21 -23.53 -10.02 41.71
CA PRO A 21 -23.47 -11.20 40.87
C PRO A 21 -22.37 -12.14 41.35
N VAL A 22 -22.58 -13.44 41.27
CA VAL A 22 -21.68 -14.49 41.79
C VAL A 22 -20.21 -14.34 41.33
N TRP A 23 -19.99 -13.83 40.14
CA TRP A 23 -18.63 -13.50 39.63
C TRP A 23 -18.11 -12.15 40.19
N ALA A 24 -18.97 -11.20 40.55
CA ALA A 24 -18.57 -9.95 41.19
C ALA A 24 -18.22 -10.14 42.70
N ALA A 25 -18.68 -11.19 43.31
CA ALA A 25 -18.26 -11.57 44.65
C ALA A 25 -16.84 -12.16 44.73
N ALA A 26 -16.30 -12.63 43.58
CA ALA A 26 -14.93 -13.15 43.45
C ALA A 26 -13.94 -12.16 42.83
N ALA A 27 -14.40 -11.04 42.25
CA ALA A 27 -13.54 -10.01 41.67
C ALA A 27 -12.99 -9.10 42.78
N SER A 28 -11.68 -8.81 42.79
CA SER A 28 -11.10 -7.81 43.67
C SER A 28 -11.73 -6.43 43.42
N ALA A 29 -11.75 -5.55 44.44
CA ALA A 29 -12.25 -4.18 44.31
C ALA A 29 -11.54 -3.41 43.15
N ASP A 30 -10.29 -3.75 42.89
CA ASP A 30 -9.52 -3.18 41.78
C ASP A 30 -10.02 -3.60 40.38
N VAL A 31 -10.47 -4.85 40.23
CA VAL A 31 -11.07 -5.34 38.98
C VAL A 31 -12.39 -4.66 38.69
N ASP A 32 -13.26 -4.54 39.71
CA ASP A 32 -14.53 -3.83 39.59
C ASP A 32 -14.30 -2.36 39.17
N LYS A 33 -13.35 -1.71 39.83
CA LYS A 33 -12.94 -0.34 39.49
C LYS A 33 -12.46 -0.20 38.06
N GLN A 34 -11.62 -1.12 37.55
CA GLN A 34 -11.13 -1.12 36.18
C GLN A 34 -12.29 -1.29 35.17
N ILE A 35 -13.19 -2.23 35.40
CA ILE A 35 -14.33 -2.50 34.52
C ILE A 35 -15.26 -1.28 34.45
N ARG A 36 -15.63 -0.70 35.59
CA ARG A 36 -16.49 0.50 35.66
C ARG A 36 -15.84 1.70 34.98
N ALA A 37 -14.56 1.93 35.23
CA ALA A 37 -13.80 3.01 34.59
C ALA A 37 -13.74 2.84 33.04
N ASP A 38 -13.57 1.60 32.56
CA ASP A 38 -13.56 1.29 31.13
C ASP A 38 -14.93 1.55 30.50
N TRP A 39 -16.02 1.12 31.13
CA TRP A 39 -17.36 1.38 30.64
C TRP A 39 -17.73 2.87 30.67
N ALA A 40 -17.36 3.59 31.72
CA ALA A 40 -17.59 5.04 31.82
C ALA A 40 -16.85 5.78 30.69
N ARG A 41 -15.60 5.39 30.43
CA ARG A 41 -14.81 5.93 29.31
C ARG A 41 -15.43 5.57 27.95
N GLU A 42 -15.94 4.36 27.81
CA GLU A 42 -16.66 3.94 26.59
C GLU A 42 -17.88 4.81 26.35
N GLU A 43 -18.72 5.03 27.35
CA GLU A 43 -19.93 5.85 27.21
C GLU A 43 -19.59 7.29 26.82
N GLN A 44 -18.58 7.88 27.49
CA GLN A 44 -18.10 9.24 27.21
C GLN A 44 -17.44 9.36 25.82
N VAL A 45 -16.49 8.48 25.48
CA VAL A 45 -15.70 8.60 24.25
C VAL A 45 -16.49 8.14 23.03
N THR A 46 -17.11 6.96 23.13
CA THR A 46 -17.74 6.30 21.98
C THR A 46 -19.15 6.80 21.73
N ARG A 47 -19.95 7.07 22.79
CA ARG A 47 -21.36 7.45 22.68
C ARG A 47 -21.65 8.90 23.02
N LYS A 48 -20.71 9.63 23.64
CA LYS A 48 -20.85 11.02 24.10
C LYS A 48 -21.96 11.21 25.14
N LEU A 49 -22.14 10.21 25.99
CA LEU A 49 -23.10 10.21 27.07
C LEU A 49 -22.39 10.19 28.43
N LYS A 50 -23.05 10.71 29.46
CA LYS A 50 -22.65 10.51 30.86
C LYS A 50 -23.29 9.22 31.38
N THR A 51 -22.58 8.46 32.21
CA THR A 51 -23.08 7.24 32.83
C THR A 51 -24.33 7.54 33.71
N ASP A 52 -24.33 8.68 34.41
CA ASP A 52 -25.47 9.19 35.18
C ASP A 52 -26.49 9.88 34.26
N SER A 53 -27.08 9.11 33.34
CA SER A 53 -28.15 9.59 32.47
C SER A 53 -29.13 8.47 32.09
N TYR A 54 -30.38 8.81 31.96
CA TYR A 54 -31.44 7.93 31.45
C TYR A 54 -31.08 7.33 30.09
N ALA A 55 -30.55 8.14 29.19
CA ALA A 55 -30.16 7.72 27.83
C ALA A 55 -29.06 6.65 27.84
N ALA A 56 -28.10 6.74 28.77
CA ALA A 56 -27.05 5.74 28.89
C ALA A 56 -27.62 4.39 29.35
N VAL A 57 -28.46 4.38 30.38
CA VAL A 57 -29.12 3.17 30.87
C VAL A 57 -29.97 2.51 29.79
N GLN A 58 -30.85 3.29 29.13
CA GLN A 58 -31.70 2.80 28.06
C GLN A 58 -30.90 2.26 26.87
N GLY A 59 -29.77 2.89 26.58
CA GLY A 59 -28.82 2.40 25.57
C GLY A 59 -28.26 1.01 25.89
N VAL A 60 -27.92 0.73 27.16
CA VAL A 60 -27.46 -0.59 27.61
C VAL A 60 -28.59 -1.61 27.51
N ILE A 61 -29.79 -1.27 28.02
CA ILE A 61 -30.98 -2.14 28.00
C ILE A 61 -31.30 -2.54 26.54
N LYS A 62 -31.33 -1.57 25.61
CA LYS A 62 -31.62 -1.82 24.19
C LYS A 62 -30.64 -2.83 23.60
N ARG A 63 -29.32 -2.61 23.79
CA ARG A 63 -28.29 -3.53 23.29
C ARG A 63 -28.36 -4.91 23.98
N GLY A 64 -28.63 -4.94 25.29
CA GLY A 64 -28.83 -6.16 26.05
C GLY A 64 -29.98 -7.00 25.52
N ARG A 65 -31.14 -6.39 25.25
CA ARG A 65 -32.31 -7.08 24.68
C ARG A 65 -32.02 -7.71 23.31
N LEU A 66 -31.22 -7.04 22.46
CA LEU A 66 -30.76 -7.62 21.19
C LEU A 66 -29.88 -8.84 21.40
N MET A 67 -28.93 -8.77 22.36
CA MET A 67 -28.08 -9.92 22.70
C MET A 67 -28.94 -11.06 23.29
N ILE A 68 -29.90 -10.80 24.15
CA ILE A 68 -30.84 -11.79 24.71
C ILE A 68 -31.56 -12.54 23.57
N ALA A 69 -32.06 -11.83 22.58
CA ALA A 69 -32.72 -12.44 21.43
C ALA A 69 -31.78 -13.39 20.66
N ASP A 70 -30.50 -13.00 20.51
CA ASP A 70 -29.50 -13.86 19.86
C ASP A 70 -29.19 -15.13 20.67
N PHE A 71 -29.11 -14.99 22.01
CA PHE A 71 -28.82 -16.12 22.89
C PHE A 71 -29.98 -17.11 22.95
N ARG A 72 -31.24 -16.63 22.98
CA ARG A 72 -32.40 -17.49 22.87
C ARG A 72 -32.42 -18.30 21.58
N LYS A 73 -32.11 -17.66 20.42
CA LYS A 73 -31.96 -18.32 19.12
C LYS A 73 -30.81 -19.32 19.08
N ALA A 74 -29.79 -19.11 19.91
CA ALA A 74 -28.64 -20.01 20.02
C ALA A 74 -28.85 -21.14 21.04
N GLY A 75 -30.03 -21.24 21.67
CA GLY A 75 -30.37 -22.28 22.67
C GLY A 75 -29.87 -21.98 24.09
N ALA A 76 -29.26 -20.82 24.33
CA ALA A 76 -28.80 -20.42 25.68
C ALA A 76 -29.91 -19.70 26.45
N VAL A 77 -31.09 -20.32 26.58
CA VAL A 77 -32.34 -19.71 27.07
C VAL A 77 -32.22 -19.29 28.53
N ALA A 78 -31.73 -20.13 29.41
CA ALA A 78 -31.66 -19.84 30.86
C ALA A 78 -30.80 -18.58 31.16
N ALA A 79 -29.64 -18.42 30.50
CA ALA A 79 -28.80 -17.23 30.64
C ALA A 79 -29.49 -15.98 30.09
N ALA A 80 -30.18 -16.12 28.96
CA ALA A 80 -30.92 -15.04 28.34
C ALA A 80 -32.10 -14.57 29.21
N ASP A 81 -32.85 -15.48 29.81
CA ASP A 81 -34.01 -15.15 30.67
C ASP A 81 -33.58 -14.53 31.97
N LYS A 82 -32.48 -15.00 32.58
CA LYS A 82 -31.87 -14.37 33.74
C LYS A 82 -31.48 -12.90 33.46
N ALA A 83 -30.85 -12.65 32.33
CA ALA A 83 -30.48 -11.30 31.94
C ALA A 83 -31.72 -10.45 31.61
N ALA A 84 -32.72 -11.02 30.94
CA ALA A 84 -33.99 -10.34 30.64
C ALA A 84 -34.68 -9.85 31.92
N GLY A 85 -34.87 -10.71 32.92
CA GLY A 85 -35.47 -10.32 34.19
C GLY A 85 -34.76 -9.18 34.91
N LYS A 86 -33.41 -9.20 34.91
CA LYS A 86 -32.60 -8.09 35.45
C LYS A 86 -32.80 -6.78 34.69
N LEU A 87 -32.75 -6.81 33.35
CA LEU A 87 -32.90 -5.61 32.54
C LEU A 87 -34.33 -5.04 32.59
N ASP A 88 -35.35 -5.90 32.68
CA ASP A 88 -36.74 -5.46 32.79
C ASP A 88 -37.02 -4.79 34.12
N ALA A 89 -36.45 -5.31 35.23
CA ALA A 89 -36.51 -4.68 36.55
C ALA A 89 -35.83 -3.29 36.55
N ILE A 90 -34.67 -3.16 35.92
CA ILE A 90 -33.96 -1.87 35.78
C ILE A 90 -34.76 -0.90 34.90
N ASP A 91 -35.37 -1.36 33.81
CA ASP A 91 -36.21 -0.53 32.92
C ASP A 91 -37.43 0.00 33.67
N ALA A 92 -38.08 -0.85 34.48
CA ALA A 92 -39.21 -0.45 35.33
C ALA A 92 -38.80 0.63 36.33
N GLN A 93 -37.66 0.46 37.01
CA GLN A 93 -37.11 1.48 37.90
C GLN A 93 -36.84 2.80 37.17
N CYS A 94 -36.22 2.74 36.01
CA CYS A 94 -35.96 3.94 35.16
C CYS A 94 -37.24 4.72 34.83
N LYS A 95 -38.34 4.02 34.50
CA LYS A 95 -39.64 4.64 34.22
C LYS A 95 -40.23 5.37 35.42
N VAL A 96 -40.12 4.80 36.60
CA VAL A 96 -40.54 5.45 37.85
C VAL A 96 -39.74 6.72 38.11
N LEU A 97 -38.43 6.65 37.90
CA LEU A 97 -37.50 7.76 38.16
C LEU A 97 -37.74 8.98 37.23
N LEU A 98 -38.46 8.83 36.13
CA LEU A 98 -38.84 9.96 35.27
C LEU A 98 -39.86 10.93 35.93
N TRP A 99 -40.55 10.46 36.99
CA TRP A 99 -41.63 11.20 37.64
C TRP A 99 -41.25 11.71 39.02
N VAL A 100 -40.01 11.47 39.50
CA VAL A 100 -39.58 11.84 40.84
C VAL A 100 -38.28 12.63 40.80
N LYS A 101 -38.05 13.46 41.81
CA LYS A 101 -36.75 14.16 41.93
C LYS A 101 -35.68 13.11 42.34
N ILE A 102 -34.67 13.00 41.54
CA ILE A 102 -33.59 12.01 41.77
C ILE A 102 -32.34 12.68 42.34
N LYS A 103 -31.55 11.90 43.08
CA LYS A 103 -30.21 12.29 43.55
C LYS A 103 -29.15 12.05 42.45
N PRO A 104 -28.10 12.87 42.38
CA PRO A 104 -26.95 12.56 41.53
C PRO A 104 -26.43 11.13 41.78
N GLY A 105 -25.99 10.45 40.71
CA GLY A 105 -25.50 9.06 40.77
C GLY A 105 -26.59 7.98 40.71
N THR A 106 -27.89 8.36 40.68
CA THR A 106 -28.98 7.37 40.64
C THR A 106 -29.00 6.58 39.36
N TYR A 107 -28.91 7.23 38.20
CA TYR A 107 -28.82 6.55 36.90
C TYR A 107 -27.47 5.86 36.70
N GLU A 108 -26.39 6.37 37.29
CA GLU A 108 -25.09 5.72 37.23
C GLU A 108 -25.10 4.32 37.91
N LYS A 109 -25.76 4.21 39.02
CA LYS A 109 -25.98 2.90 39.71
C LYS A 109 -26.70 1.93 38.76
N LEU A 110 -27.83 2.33 38.21
CA LEU A 110 -28.63 1.52 37.27
C LEU A 110 -27.86 1.20 35.98
N TYR A 111 -27.06 2.14 35.52
CA TYR A 111 -26.18 1.92 34.37
C TYR A 111 -25.20 0.76 34.60
N PHE A 112 -24.50 0.76 35.74
CA PHE A 112 -23.57 -0.32 36.05
C PHE A 112 -24.28 -1.64 36.31
N GLU A 113 -25.44 -1.64 36.98
CA GLU A 113 -26.25 -2.87 37.17
C GLU A 113 -26.66 -3.47 35.81
N ALA A 114 -27.12 -2.65 34.85
CA ALA A 114 -27.46 -3.08 33.50
C ALA A 114 -26.23 -3.59 32.75
N ARG A 115 -25.08 -2.91 32.88
CA ARG A 115 -23.80 -3.36 32.25
C ARG A 115 -23.35 -4.70 32.79
N TYR A 116 -23.47 -4.94 34.13
CA TYR A 116 -23.15 -6.23 34.70
C TYR A 116 -24.08 -7.35 34.21
N ALA A 117 -25.39 -7.10 34.10
CA ALA A 117 -26.33 -8.08 33.55
C ALA A 117 -25.97 -8.46 32.09
N VAL A 118 -25.61 -7.47 31.28
CA VAL A 118 -25.18 -7.70 29.88
C VAL A 118 -23.84 -8.43 29.82
N ARG A 119 -22.86 -8.05 30.66
CA ARG A 119 -21.56 -8.72 30.76
C ARG A 119 -21.70 -10.18 31.16
N GLU A 120 -22.51 -10.47 32.21
CA GLU A 120 -22.77 -11.84 32.62
C GLU A 120 -23.33 -12.69 31.50
N LEU A 121 -24.30 -12.16 30.75
CA LEU A 121 -24.83 -12.80 29.54
C LEU A 121 -23.74 -13.00 28.48
N ALA A 122 -22.94 -11.98 28.16
CA ALA A 122 -21.90 -12.06 27.14
C ALA A 122 -20.91 -13.20 27.39
N PHE A 123 -20.46 -13.37 28.66
CA PHE A 123 -19.54 -14.43 29.04
C PHE A 123 -20.20 -15.80 29.23
N ALA A 124 -21.52 -15.88 29.30
CA ALA A 124 -22.28 -17.11 29.28
C ALA A 124 -22.47 -17.71 27.87
N ASN A 125 -21.84 -17.15 26.84
CA ASN A 125 -21.94 -17.68 25.48
C ASN A 125 -21.37 -19.12 25.41
N PRO A 126 -22.12 -20.11 24.95
CA PRO A 126 -21.62 -21.48 24.78
C PRO A 126 -20.44 -21.60 23.81
N LYS A 127 -20.20 -20.60 22.99
CA LYS A 127 -19.03 -20.54 22.09
C LYS A 127 -17.75 -20.05 22.80
N ILE A 128 -17.84 -19.64 24.05
CA ILE A 128 -16.69 -19.42 24.94
C ILE A 128 -16.42 -20.77 25.65
N ASP A 129 -15.97 -21.74 24.88
CA ASP A 129 -15.63 -23.10 25.29
C ASP A 129 -14.12 -23.25 25.63
N PHE A 130 -13.46 -22.14 25.92
CA PHE A 130 -12.04 -22.04 26.27
C PHE A 130 -11.85 -21.19 27.52
N LYS A 131 -10.77 -21.46 28.27
CA LYS A 131 -10.41 -20.71 29.48
C LYS A 131 -9.24 -19.76 29.24
N GLU A 132 -8.34 -20.16 28.36
CA GLU A 132 -7.09 -19.43 28.08
C GLU A 132 -7.12 -18.72 26.73
N LEU A 133 -6.43 -17.57 26.67
CA LEU A 133 -6.34 -16.75 25.48
C LEU A 133 -4.88 -16.41 25.17
N LEU A 134 -4.38 -16.86 24.02
CA LEU A 134 -3.09 -16.43 23.50
C LEU A 134 -3.21 -15.02 22.92
N PHE A 135 -2.22 -14.17 23.17
CA PHE A 135 -2.13 -12.84 22.56
C PHE A 135 -0.67 -12.38 22.45
N VAL A 136 -0.42 -11.37 21.65
CA VAL A 136 0.89 -10.70 21.55
C VAL A 136 0.88 -9.46 22.43
N ARG A 137 1.84 -9.34 23.33
CA ARG A 137 2.16 -8.13 24.08
C ARG A 137 3.32 -7.44 23.40
N ARG A 138 3.14 -6.20 22.90
CA ARG A 138 4.19 -5.42 22.23
C ARG A 138 3.92 -3.93 22.26
N HIS A 139 4.94 -3.14 21.96
CA HIS A 139 4.79 -1.71 21.66
C HIS A 139 4.13 -1.49 20.30
N TRP A 140 3.58 -0.29 20.07
CA TRP A 140 3.17 0.15 18.76
C TRP A 140 4.40 0.33 17.85
N PRO A 141 4.31 -0.02 16.56
CA PRO A 141 5.40 0.20 15.61
C PRO A 141 5.81 1.67 15.51
N ARG A 142 7.06 1.93 15.10
CA ARG A 142 7.65 3.28 15.08
C ARG A 142 6.98 4.25 14.13
N TRP A 143 6.31 3.75 13.09
CA TRP A 143 5.66 4.56 12.08
C TRP A 143 4.24 4.06 11.80
N ASN A 144 3.38 5.01 11.41
CA ASN A 144 1.97 4.77 11.26
C ASN A 144 1.60 4.56 9.78
N HIS A 145 1.88 3.37 9.28
CA HIS A 145 1.52 2.95 7.93
C HIS A 145 0.99 1.51 7.96
N GLN A 146 0.18 1.11 6.97
CA GLN A 146 -0.36 -0.25 6.90
C GLN A 146 0.73 -1.34 6.91
N CYS A 147 1.92 -1.05 6.39
CA CYS A 147 3.04 -1.99 6.38
C CYS A 147 3.81 -2.08 7.70
N SER A 148 3.60 -1.15 8.65
CA SER A 148 4.43 -1.05 9.86
C SER A 148 4.44 -2.30 10.72
N HIS A 149 3.34 -3.05 10.74
CA HIS A 149 3.25 -4.31 11.48
C HIS A 149 4.00 -5.48 10.84
N ARG A 150 4.37 -5.36 9.56
CA ARG A 150 5.03 -6.40 8.74
C ARG A 150 6.50 -6.14 8.49
N VAL A 151 7.03 -5.03 8.98
CA VAL A 151 8.43 -4.65 8.86
C VAL A 151 9.10 -4.79 10.21
N GLY A 152 10.05 -5.71 10.34
CA GLY A 152 10.75 -5.99 11.60
C GLY A 152 11.49 -4.77 12.12
N GLU A 153 12.16 -4.03 11.26
CA GLU A 153 12.89 -2.81 11.61
C GLU A 153 11.99 -1.67 12.12
N ALA A 154 10.70 -1.71 11.83
CA ALA A 154 9.73 -0.76 12.38
C ALA A 154 9.30 -1.11 13.82
N GLN A 155 9.65 -2.29 14.32
CA GLN A 155 9.24 -2.73 15.66
C GLN A 155 10.12 -2.11 16.74
N LYS A 156 9.52 -1.96 17.92
CA LYS A 156 10.25 -1.63 19.15
C LYS A 156 10.50 -2.93 19.92
N PRO A 157 11.69 -3.08 20.53
CA PRO A 157 12.02 -4.26 21.32
C PRO A 157 11.08 -4.51 22.50
N GLY A 158 11.08 -5.74 23.01
CA GLY A 158 10.37 -6.12 24.25
C GLY A 158 9.00 -6.75 24.03
N ALA A 159 8.73 -7.33 22.85
CA ALA A 159 7.51 -8.09 22.60
C ALA A 159 7.56 -9.49 23.21
N ASN A 160 6.37 -10.05 23.57
CA ASN A 160 6.24 -11.46 24.00
C ASN A 160 4.92 -12.07 23.50
N LEU A 161 4.92 -13.39 23.33
CA LEU A 161 3.70 -14.20 23.27
C LEU A 161 3.24 -14.43 24.71
N CYS A 162 1.98 -14.15 24.99
CA CYS A 162 1.40 -14.22 26.32
C CYS A 162 0.11 -15.04 26.31
N VAL A 163 -0.11 -15.80 27.39
CA VAL A 163 -1.34 -16.52 27.63
C VAL A 163 -2.03 -15.95 28.86
N LEU A 164 -3.26 -15.48 28.68
CA LEU A 164 -4.18 -15.20 29.79
C LEU A 164 -4.74 -16.51 30.30
N THR A 165 -4.67 -16.74 31.62
CA THR A 165 -5.17 -17.97 32.26
C THR A 165 -6.68 -17.95 32.52
N SER A 166 -7.33 -16.81 32.35
CA SER A 166 -8.78 -16.64 32.42
C SER A 166 -9.22 -15.39 31.62
N LEU A 167 -10.50 -15.25 31.37
CA LEU A 167 -11.07 -14.09 30.65
C LEU A 167 -11.50 -12.99 31.64
N SER A 168 -10.57 -12.52 32.47
CA SER A 168 -10.81 -11.52 33.53
C SER A 168 -9.67 -10.49 33.54
N PRO A 169 -9.94 -9.22 33.90
CA PRO A 169 -8.90 -8.17 33.98
C PRO A 169 -7.75 -8.45 34.94
N ASP A 170 -7.98 -9.28 35.98
CA ASP A 170 -6.99 -9.74 36.93
C ASP A 170 -6.34 -11.08 36.58
N ALA A 171 -6.62 -11.60 35.37
CA ALA A 171 -6.05 -12.86 34.92
C ALA A 171 -4.52 -12.84 34.98
N LYS A 172 -3.95 -13.93 35.49
CA LYS A 172 -2.51 -14.13 35.44
C LYS A 172 -2.07 -14.23 33.98
N VAL A 173 -0.98 -13.57 33.67
CA VAL A 173 -0.34 -13.63 32.34
C VAL A 173 0.85 -14.55 32.44
N ARG A 174 0.83 -15.61 31.66
CA ARG A 174 1.98 -16.49 31.47
C ARG A 174 2.69 -16.07 30.20
N GLU A 175 3.96 -15.71 30.29
CA GLU A 175 4.82 -15.46 29.16
C GLU A 175 5.24 -16.80 28.53
N VAL A 176 5.11 -16.90 27.21
CA VAL A 176 5.45 -18.13 26.48
C VAL A 176 6.93 -18.17 26.12
N LEU A 177 7.49 -17.02 25.75
CA LEU A 177 8.87 -16.93 25.31
C LEU A 177 9.80 -16.45 26.43
N SER A 178 11.07 -16.83 26.37
CA SER A 178 12.11 -16.43 27.31
C SER A 178 13.43 -16.09 26.59
N GLY A 179 14.37 -15.50 27.33
CA GLY A 179 15.71 -15.20 26.82
C GLY A 179 15.69 -14.28 25.60
N LYS A 180 16.49 -14.59 24.59
CA LYS A 180 16.67 -13.78 23.38
C LYS A 180 15.39 -13.51 22.58
N TYR A 181 14.38 -14.33 22.75
CA TYR A 181 13.10 -14.17 22.02
C TYR A 181 12.21 -13.06 22.58
N THR A 182 12.50 -12.55 23.78
CA THR A 182 11.73 -11.47 24.42
C THR A 182 12.34 -10.09 24.16
N THR A 183 13.53 -10.02 23.57
CA THR A 183 14.25 -8.76 23.34
C THR A 183 13.93 -8.11 22.03
N GLY A 184 13.31 -8.83 21.09
CA GLY A 184 12.99 -8.37 19.75
C GLY A 184 11.52 -7.95 19.55
N GLY A 185 11.10 -7.92 18.30
CA GLY A 185 9.73 -7.68 17.86
C GLY A 185 8.99 -8.97 17.53
N ILE A 186 7.69 -9.02 17.79
CA ILE A 186 6.81 -10.16 17.45
C ILE A 186 5.63 -9.65 16.64
N GLY A 187 5.35 -10.33 15.51
CA GLY A 187 4.19 -10.06 14.66
C GLY A 187 2.98 -10.92 15.03
N ARG A 188 2.04 -11.03 14.07
CA ARG A 188 0.79 -11.81 14.24
C ARG A 188 1.07 -13.31 14.25
N PRO A 189 0.73 -14.04 15.32
CA PRO A 189 0.87 -15.50 15.40
C PRO A 189 -0.34 -16.23 14.82
N ASP A 190 -0.21 -17.54 14.62
CA ASP A 190 -1.32 -18.47 14.51
C ASP A 190 -1.10 -19.67 15.45
N LEU A 191 -2.19 -20.34 15.83
CA LEU A 191 -2.22 -21.50 16.70
C LEU A 191 -2.50 -22.75 15.86
N SER A 192 -1.78 -23.85 16.10
CA SER A 192 -2.05 -25.13 15.43
C SER A 192 -3.47 -25.62 15.69
N TYR A 193 -4.02 -26.47 14.82
CA TYR A 193 -5.39 -26.95 14.93
C TYR A 193 -5.67 -27.76 16.22
N ASP A 194 -4.62 -28.38 16.76
CA ASP A 194 -4.67 -29.12 18.05
C ASP A 194 -4.36 -28.23 19.26
N ALA A 195 -4.11 -26.94 19.03
CA ALA A 195 -3.77 -25.93 20.02
C ALA A 195 -2.48 -26.22 20.83
N LYS A 196 -1.56 -27.03 20.29
CA LYS A 196 -0.32 -27.40 20.99
C LYS A 196 0.89 -26.57 20.60
N ARG A 197 0.88 -25.95 19.41
CA ARG A 197 2.01 -25.21 18.84
C ARG A 197 1.58 -23.83 18.37
N ILE A 198 2.49 -22.88 18.45
CA ILE A 198 2.33 -21.49 18.01
C ILE A 198 3.35 -21.24 16.91
N VAL A 199 2.90 -20.78 15.74
CA VAL A 199 3.76 -20.24 14.69
C VAL A 199 3.68 -18.71 14.74
N PHE A 200 4.82 -18.03 14.67
CA PHE A 200 4.88 -16.58 14.85
C PHE A 200 6.08 -15.96 14.13
N PRO A 201 5.99 -14.71 13.68
CA PRO A 201 7.15 -13.98 13.17
C PRO A 201 7.88 -13.31 14.31
N HIS A 202 9.21 -13.45 14.34
CA HIS A 202 10.10 -12.82 15.31
C HIS A 202 11.18 -12.03 14.59
N ALA A 203 11.35 -10.76 14.94
CA ALA A 203 12.42 -9.89 14.50
C ALA A 203 13.43 -9.75 15.64
N ALA A 204 14.58 -10.37 15.50
CA ALA A 204 15.61 -10.36 16.53
C ALA A 204 16.16 -8.96 16.79
N LEU A 205 16.68 -8.73 18.01
CA LEU A 205 17.32 -7.46 18.35
C LEU A 205 18.60 -7.28 17.54
N ARG A 206 18.81 -6.10 16.98
CA ARG A 206 20.03 -5.73 16.25
C ARG A 206 21.16 -5.41 17.25
N ALA A 207 22.35 -5.95 17.01
CA ALA A 207 23.51 -5.72 17.89
C ALA A 207 23.87 -4.22 18.03
N LYS A 208 23.71 -3.43 16.96
CA LYS A 208 23.92 -1.98 16.96
C LYS A 208 22.87 -1.31 16.09
N ALA A 209 21.95 -0.58 16.71
CA ALA A 209 20.97 0.23 15.99
C ALA A 209 21.63 1.46 15.37
N THR A 210 21.37 1.73 14.10
CA THR A 210 21.94 2.88 13.36
C THR A 210 20.94 4.02 13.17
N GLY A 211 19.75 3.91 13.77
CA GLY A 211 18.64 4.86 13.63
C GLY A 211 17.78 4.55 12.40
N TYR A 212 16.50 4.36 12.64
CA TYR A 212 15.50 4.13 11.58
C TYR A 212 15.10 5.44 10.91
N ARG A 213 15.23 5.53 9.59
CA ARG A 213 14.66 6.64 8.79
C ARG A 213 13.60 6.12 7.84
N TYR A 214 12.37 6.47 8.10
CA TYR A 214 11.27 6.19 7.19
C TYR A 214 11.53 6.80 5.81
N GLY A 215 11.44 5.98 4.78
CA GLY A 215 11.57 6.40 3.39
C GLY A 215 13.00 6.41 2.82
N ASP A 216 13.99 5.93 3.54
CA ASP A 216 15.35 5.77 3.02
C ASP A 216 15.68 4.28 2.84
N PRO A 217 15.73 3.76 1.60
CA PRO A 217 16.04 2.36 1.34
C PRO A 217 17.49 1.97 1.69
N ALA A 218 18.39 2.94 1.83
CA ALA A 218 19.76 2.72 2.26
C ALA A 218 19.90 2.58 3.80
N PHE A 219 18.87 2.92 4.55
CA PHE A 219 18.87 2.94 6.01
C PHE A 219 17.88 1.95 6.61
N ARG A 220 18.22 0.68 6.55
CA ARG A 220 17.65 -0.35 7.41
C ARG A 220 18.34 -0.27 8.77
N GLY A 221 17.90 0.62 9.64
CA GLY A 221 18.57 0.95 10.88
C GLY A 221 17.71 0.86 12.13
N GLY A 222 16.62 0.08 12.11
CA GLY A 222 15.77 -0.14 13.27
C GLY A 222 16.49 -0.92 14.38
N GLU A 223 15.90 -0.95 15.58
CA GLU A 223 16.41 -1.73 16.71
C GLU A 223 16.24 -3.25 16.49
N CYS A 224 15.28 -3.65 15.64
CA CYS A 224 15.09 -5.06 15.26
C CYS A 224 15.57 -5.31 13.83
N LEU A 225 15.87 -6.57 13.53
CA LEU A 225 16.15 -7.10 12.20
C LEU A 225 14.84 -7.34 11.42
N THR A 226 14.93 -7.93 10.22
CA THR A 226 13.80 -8.47 9.49
C THR A 226 13.08 -9.55 10.27
N TYR A 227 11.83 -9.79 9.97
CA TYR A 227 11.08 -10.90 10.54
C TYR A 227 11.47 -12.22 9.89
N ASP A 228 11.65 -13.24 10.75
CA ASP A 228 11.66 -14.65 10.38
C ASP A 228 10.52 -15.38 11.07
N ILE A 229 10.06 -16.49 10.46
CA ILE A 229 9.05 -17.35 11.07
C ILE A 229 9.69 -18.34 12.05
N TYR A 230 9.08 -18.45 13.22
CA TYR A 230 9.42 -19.39 14.28
C TYR A 230 8.21 -20.23 14.66
N GLU A 231 8.46 -21.42 15.20
CA GLU A 231 7.47 -22.27 15.84
C GLU A 231 7.91 -22.55 17.29
N VAL A 232 6.96 -22.64 18.23
CA VAL A 232 7.21 -22.98 19.64
C VAL A 232 6.02 -23.77 20.18
N GLY A 233 6.29 -24.65 21.14
CA GLY A 233 5.22 -25.28 21.93
C GLY A 233 4.39 -24.26 22.71
N LEU A 234 3.10 -24.53 22.93
CA LEU A 234 2.26 -23.65 23.75
C LEU A 234 2.80 -23.52 25.19
N ASP A 235 3.57 -24.48 25.66
CA ASP A 235 4.28 -24.49 26.95
C ASP A 235 5.59 -23.65 26.94
N GLY A 236 5.97 -23.09 25.78
CA GLY A 236 7.18 -22.30 25.59
C GLY A 236 8.44 -23.13 25.28
N LYS A 237 8.31 -24.44 25.17
CA LYS A 237 9.45 -25.32 24.88
C LYS A 237 9.72 -25.47 23.40
N ASN A 238 10.98 -25.79 23.08
CA ASN A 238 11.47 -26.11 21.73
C ASN A 238 11.21 -25.01 20.68
N PRO A 239 11.61 -23.76 20.92
CA PRO A 239 11.50 -22.72 19.91
C PRO A 239 12.42 -23.04 18.72
N LYS A 240 11.84 -23.14 17.55
CA LYS A 240 12.52 -23.47 16.30
C LYS A 240 12.37 -22.32 15.29
N ARG A 241 13.47 -21.87 14.68
CA ARG A 241 13.45 -20.95 13.55
C ARG A 241 13.15 -21.75 12.26
N LEU A 242 12.15 -21.33 11.50
CA LEU A 242 11.71 -22.00 10.27
C LEU A 242 12.23 -21.29 9.02
N THR A 243 12.36 -19.96 9.05
CA THR A 243 12.96 -19.21 7.95
C THR A 243 14.20 -18.45 8.42
N ASN A 244 15.12 -18.16 7.50
CA ASN A 244 16.36 -17.47 7.77
C ASN A 244 16.77 -16.65 6.55
N ASP A 245 16.10 -15.53 6.34
CA ASP A 245 16.38 -14.64 5.22
C ASP A 245 16.63 -13.21 5.75
N PRO A 246 17.92 -12.79 5.85
CA PRO A 246 18.26 -11.50 6.44
C PRO A 246 17.86 -10.29 5.57
N LEU A 247 17.46 -10.51 4.32
CA LEU A 247 17.10 -9.46 3.37
C LEU A 247 15.59 -9.28 3.23
N ASN A 248 14.82 -10.26 3.65
CA ASN A 248 13.38 -10.30 3.43
C ASN A 248 12.58 -10.39 4.72
N GLU A 249 11.37 -9.92 4.67
CA GLU A 249 10.38 -10.03 5.74
C GLU A 249 9.57 -11.31 5.53
N ASP A 250 9.59 -12.23 6.49
CA ASP A 250 8.70 -13.38 6.55
C ASP A 250 7.76 -13.19 7.74
N THR A 251 6.46 -13.00 7.49
CA THR A 251 5.51 -12.57 8.52
C THR A 251 4.13 -13.19 8.31
N GLU A 252 3.24 -12.97 9.29
CA GLU A 252 1.83 -13.35 9.23
C GLU A 252 1.58 -14.85 8.91
N PRO A 253 2.21 -15.79 9.62
CA PRO A 253 2.03 -17.20 9.35
C PRO A 253 0.61 -17.68 9.65
N CYS A 254 0.19 -18.74 8.93
CA CYS A 254 -1.10 -19.39 9.10
C CYS A 254 -0.95 -20.91 8.84
N TYR A 255 -1.36 -21.76 9.80
CA TYR A 255 -1.36 -23.20 9.57
C TYR A 255 -2.39 -23.62 8.52
N LEU A 256 -1.96 -24.43 7.58
CA LEU A 256 -2.80 -25.05 6.58
C LEU A 256 -3.34 -26.43 7.06
N PRO A 257 -4.48 -26.91 6.55
CA PRO A 257 -5.08 -28.17 7.01
C PRO A 257 -4.27 -29.41 6.64
N ASP A 258 -3.42 -29.33 5.61
CA ASP A 258 -2.49 -30.38 5.16
C ASP A 258 -1.21 -30.48 6.00
N GLY A 259 -1.01 -29.58 6.95
CA GLY A 259 0.16 -29.52 7.82
C GLY A 259 1.26 -28.54 7.36
N ARG A 260 1.08 -27.86 6.22
CA ARG A 260 1.99 -26.78 5.80
C ARG A 260 1.68 -25.48 6.56
N ILE A 261 2.53 -24.48 6.40
CA ILE A 261 2.36 -23.12 6.91
C ILE A 261 2.36 -22.18 5.72
N ALA A 262 1.28 -21.42 5.53
CA ALA A 262 1.26 -20.26 4.64
C ALA A 262 1.80 -19.04 5.39
N PHE A 263 2.47 -18.12 4.70
CA PHE A 263 2.99 -16.88 5.28
C PHE A 263 3.16 -15.79 4.22
N THR A 264 3.21 -14.56 4.67
CA THR A 264 3.53 -13.39 3.84
C THR A 264 5.04 -13.24 3.75
N SER A 265 5.59 -13.09 2.53
CA SER A 265 7.04 -12.93 2.32
C SER A 265 7.35 -11.89 1.25
N SER A 266 8.44 -11.15 1.46
CA SER A 266 8.97 -10.18 0.50
C SER A 266 10.07 -10.73 -0.41
N ARG A 267 10.37 -12.03 -0.35
CA ARG A 267 11.50 -12.70 -1.06
C ARG A 267 11.47 -12.62 -2.59
N ALA A 268 10.37 -12.19 -3.20
CA ALA A 268 10.32 -11.89 -4.62
C ALA A 268 11.13 -10.65 -5.02
N GLY A 269 11.67 -9.89 -4.06
CA GLY A 269 12.57 -8.75 -4.28
C GLY A 269 11.90 -7.55 -4.98
N ARG A 270 10.57 -7.45 -4.95
CA ARG A 270 9.81 -6.38 -5.59
C ARG A 270 9.61 -5.23 -4.62
N LEU A 271 9.49 -4.03 -5.19
CA LEU A 271 9.29 -2.80 -4.45
C LEU A 271 7.85 -2.33 -4.56
N VAL A 272 7.34 -1.75 -3.49
CA VAL A 272 6.05 -1.04 -3.51
C VAL A 272 6.17 0.18 -4.43
N GLN A 273 5.22 0.35 -5.35
CA GLN A 273 5.30 1.40 -6.38
C GLN A 273 5.24 2.81 -5.81
N CYS A 274 4.50 3.03 -4.72
CA CYS A 274 4.38 4.35 -4.09
C CYS A 274 5.53 4.69 -3.14
N GLY A 275 6.46 3.76 -2.89
CA GLY A 275 7.57 4.02 -1.98
C GLY A 275 8.60 2.89 -1.97
N ASP A 276 9.87 3.23 -2.13
CA ASP A 276 10.99 2.28 -2.18
C ASP A 276 11.40 1.75 -0.79
N TRP A 277 10.70 2.14 0.25
CA TRP A 277 11.00 1.83 1.66
C TRP A 277 10.40 0.49 2.11
N ALA A 278 9.49 -0.09 1.34
CA ALA A 278 8.88 -1.38 1.63
C ALA A 278 8.97 -2.30 0.42
N LEU A 279 9.30 -3.56 0.69
CA LEU A 279 9.22 -4.61 -0.31
C LEU A 279 7.77 -5.05 -0.49
N ALA A 280 7.39 -5.33 -1.73
CA ALA A 280 6.10 -5.93 -2.05
C ALA A 280 6.09 -7.40 -1.62
N CYS A 281 5.07 -7.78 -0.85
CA CYS A 281 4.98 -9.12 -0.29
C CYS A 281 3.98 -9.98 -1.08
N GLY A 282 4.27 -11.28 -1.19
CA GLY A 282 3.34 -12.30 -1.70
C GLY A 282 3.07 -13.38 -0.66
N ILE A 283 2.12 -14.27 -0.97
CA ILE A 283 1.82 -15.43 -0.13
C ILE A 283 2.70 -16.60 -0.56
N TYR A 284 3.35 -17.19 0.42
CA TYR A 284 4.21 -18.37 0.29
C TYR A 284 3.71 -19.48 1.20
N SER A 285 4.15 -20.69 0.99
CA SER A 285 3.97 -21.80 1.93
C SER A 285 5.25 -22.60 2.11
N MET A 286 5.36 -23.26 3.26
CA MET A 286 6.47 -24.16 3.60
C MET A 286 5.99 -25.35 4.41
N LYS A 287 6.79 -26.39 4.52
CA LYS A 287 6.56 -27.47 5.49
C LYS A 287 6.81 -26.98 6.91
N THR A 288 6.29 -27.68 7.92
CA THR A 288 6.48 -27.32 9.34
C THR A 288 7.92 -27.45 9.83
N ASP A 289 8.79 -28.08 9.06
CA ASP A 289 10.23 -28.10 9.34
C ASP A 289 10.99 -26.89 8.78
N GLY A 290 10.32 -26.02 8.01
CA GLY A 290 10.89 -24.86 7.31
C GLY A 290 11.36 -25.16 5.90
N SER A 291 11.31 -26.43 5.46
CA SER A 291 11.71 -26.86 4.11
C SER A 291 10.59 -26.60 3.08
N ASP A 292 10.92 -26.82 1.80
CA ASP A 292 10.01 -26.77 0.66
C ASP A 292 9.18 -25.47 0.61
N VAL A 293 9.90 -24.33 0.64
CA VAL A 293 9.30 -23.00 0.50
C VAL A 293 8.83 -22.80 -0.93
N ARG A 294 7.54 -22.51 -1.10
CA ARG A 294 6.89 -22.35 -2.41
C ARG A 294 6.15 -21.02 -2.50
N GLN A 295 6.25 -20.38 -3.64
CA GLN A 295 5.44 -19.22 -3.96
C GLN A 295 4.02 -19.66 -4.32
N ILE A 296 3.01 -19.07 -3.67
CA ILE A 296 1.58 -19.34 -3.89
C ILE A 296 0.94 -18.29 -4.78
N THR A 297 1.36 -17.04 -4.65
CA THR A 297 0.78 -15.93 -5.40
C THR A 297 1.84 -15.06 -6.04
N GLU A 298 1.44 -14.30 -7.06
CA GLU A 298 2.30 -13.42 -7.85
C GLU A 298 1.75 -11.99 -7.81
N PRO A 299 1.93 -11.25 -6.70
CA PRO A 299 1.41 -9.89 -6.56
C PRO A 299 2.23 -8.88 -7.33
N LYS A 300 1.61 -7.75 -7.67
CA LYS A 300 2.30 -6.56 -8.16
C LYS A 300 2.80 -5.67 -7.02
N GLU A 301 1.92 -5.41 -6.03
CA GLU A 301 2.22 -4.57 -4.88
C GLU A 301 2.37 -5.37 -3.60
N GLY A 302 1.28 -5.94 -3.09
CA GLY A 302 1.37 -6.67 -1.84
C GLY A 302 0.14 -7.48 -1.49
N GLU A 303 0.39 -8.62 -0.87
CA GLU A 303 -0.63 -9.53 -0.36
C GLU A 303 -0.34 -9.85 1.10
N PHE A 304 -1.39 -9.79 1.95
CA PHE A 304 -1.23 -9.74 3.39
C PHE A 304 -2.30 -10.53 4.11
N TYR A 305 -2.02 -10.90 5.37
CA TYR A 305 -2.97 -11.49 6.30
C TYR A 305 -3.61 -12.78 5.81
N PRO A 306 -2.83 -13.79 5.40
CA PRO A 306 -3.39 -15.07 5.03
C PRO A 306 -4.21 -15.66 6.17
N SER A 307 -5.35 -16.25 5.82
CA SER A 307 -6.24 -16.96 6.73
C SER A 307 -7.04 -18.05 5.99
N MET A 308 -7.41 -19.12 6.69
CA MET A 308 -8.12 -20.23 6.06
C MET A 308 -9.61 -19.98 5.95
N LEU A 309 -10.18 -20.27 4.77
CA LEU A 309 -11.60 -20.45 4.58
C LEU A 309 -11.99 -21.91 4.86
N ALA A 310 -13.25 -22.15 5.24
CA ALA A 310 -13.76 -23.49 5.53
C ALA A 310 -13.75 -24.41 4.31
N ASP A 311 -13.76 -23.84 3.10
CA ASP A 311 -13.67 -24.57 1.84
C ASP A 311 -12.24 -25.00 1.48
N GLY A 312 -11.24 -24.62 2.29
CA GLY A 312 -9.83 -25.01 2.14
C GLY A 312 -8.97 -24.02 1.38
N ARG A 313 -9.53 -22.92 0.89
CA ARG A 313 -8.73 -21.84 0.24
C ARG A 313 -8.06 -20.95 1.27
N ILE A 314 -6.95 -20.33 0.88
CA ILE A 314 -6.28 -19.26 1.61
C ILE A 314 -6.93 -17.94 1.18
N MET A 315 -7.52 -17.22 2.12
CA MET A 315 -8.02 -15.86 1.92
C MET A 315 -6.96 -14.87 2.37
N TYR A 316 -6.81 -13.74 1.65
CA TYR A 316 -5.83 -12.71 1.94
C TYR A 316 -6.31 -11.33 1.46
N THR A 317 -5.69 -10.28 1.97
CA THR A 317 -5.87 -8.91 1.46
C THR A 317 -4.87 -8.68 0.34
N ARG A 318 -5.33 -8.23 -0.84
CA ARG A 318 -4.47 -7.88 -1.97
C ARG A 318 -4.56 -6.39 -2.26
N TRP A 319 -3.40 -5.77 -2.30
CA TRP A 319 -3.20 -4.38 -2.64
C TRP A 319 -2.62 -4.27 -4.04
N ASP A 320 -3.35 -3.60 -4.94
CA ASP A 320 -2.96 -3.44 -6.33
C ASP A 320 -2.94 -1.96 -6.73
N TYR A 321 -1.90 -1.58 -7.45
CA TYR A 321 -1.86 -0.34 -8.22
C TYR A 321 -2.24 -0.63 -9.68
N VAL A 322 -3.51 -0.58 -9.95
CA VAL A 322 -4.11 -0.77 -11.27
C VAL A 322 -4.97 0.45 -11.65
N MET A 323 -5.42 0.54 -12.90
CA MET A 323 -6.21 1.67 -13.40
C MET A 323 -7.61 1.81 -12.79
N LYS A 324 -7.80 1.40 -11.53
CA LYS A 324 -9.05 1.55 -10.74
C LYS A 324 -8.90 2.54 -9.58
N GLY A 325 -7.69 2.91 -9.23
CA GLY A 325 -7.32 3.69 -8.07
C GLY A 325 -6.20 3.01 -7.30
N TYR A 326 -5.09 3.71 -7.12
CA TYR A 326 -3.87 3.07 -6.66
C TYR A 326 -3.86 2.67 -5.18
N ASN A 327 -4.26 3.54 -4.29
CA ASN A 327 -4.16 3.28 -2.86
C ASN A 327 -5.49 2.96 -2.19
N VAL A 328 -6.59 3.02 -2.92
CA VAL A 328 -7.94 2.98 -2.35
C VAL A 328 -8.66 1.64 -2.52
N ILE A 329 -7.98 0.66 -3.12
CA ILE A 329 -8.57 -0.65 -3.37
C ILE A 329 -7.61 -1.73 -2.86
N GLN A 330 -7.90 -2.24 -1.65
CA GLN A 330 -7.24 -3.40 -1.09
C GLN A 330 -8.30 -4.45 -0.79
N GLN A 331 -8.45 -5.33 -1.75
CA GLN A 331 -9.55 -6.28 -1.88
C GLN A 331 -9.31 -7.57 -1.08
N LEU A 332 -10.38 -8.33 -0.85
CA LEU A 332 -10.26 -9.70 -0.37
C LEU A 332 -10.15 -10.66 -1.56
N TRP A 333 -9.12 -11.46 -1.56
CA TRP A 333 -8.83 -12.50 -2.53
C TRP A 333 -8.78 -13.87 -1.87
N ALA A 334 -8.94 -14.92 -2.64
CA ALA A 334 -8.74 -16.29 -2.18
C ALA A 334 -8.02 -17.09 -3.27
N VAL A 335 -7.20 -18.05 -2.84
CA VAL A 335 -6.39 -18.91 -3.70
C VAL A 335 -6.34 -20.31 -3.10
N ASN A 336 -6.21 -21.34 -3.93
CA ASN A 336 -5.93 -22.68 -3.45
C ASN A 336 -4.53 -22.75 -2.81
N PRO A 337 -4.26 -23.65 -1.86
CA PRO A 337 -2.95 -23.80 -1.24
C PRO A 337 -1.80 -24.09 -2.23
N ASP A 338 -2.10 -24.58 -3.40
CA ASP A 338 -1.16 -24.84 -4.50
C ASP A 338 -1.00 -23.64 -5.48
N GLY A 339 -1.62 -22.49 -5.19
CA GLY A 339 -1.52 -21.26 -5.98
C GLY A 339 -2.55 -21.14 -7.11
N ARG A 340 -3.27 -22.19 -7.44
CA ARG A 340 -4.29 -22.16 -8.50
C ARG A 340 -5.56 -21.44 -8.04
N ARG A 341 -6.35 -20.99 -9.02
CA ARG A 341 -7.64 -20.33 -8.84
C ARG A 341 -7.60 -19.10 -7.93
N ALA A 342 -6.55 -18.31 -8.08
CA ALA A 342 -6.50 -17.00 -7.46
C ALA A 342 -7.65 -16.14 -7.99
N GLN A 343 -8.56 -15.72 -7.10
CA GLN A 343 -9.72 -14.94 -7.47
C GLN A 343 -10.09 -13.94 -6.38
N MET A 344 -10.60 -12.81 -6.80
CA MET A 344 -11.18 -11.85 -5.89
C MET A 344 -12.50 -12.38 -5.33
N VAL A 345 -12.65 -12.31 -4.01
CA VAL A 345 -13.87 -12.72 -3.31
C VAL A 345 -14.73 -11.55 -2.86
N TYR A 346 -14.14 -10.34 -2.71
CA TYR A 346 -14.87 -9.11 -2.45
C TYR A 346 -14.07 -7.86 -2.84
N GLY A 347 -14.75 -6.85 -3.40
CA GLY A 347 -14.21 -5.53 -3.68
C GLY A 347 -14.07 -5.19 -5.17
N ASP A 348 -14.74 -5.87 -6.09
CA ASP A 348 -14.57 -5.76 -7.54
C ASP A 348 -14.83 -4.34 -8.08
N HIS A 349 -16.01 -3.86 -7.96
CA HIS A 349 -16.39 -2.51 -8.35
C HIS A 349 -16.69 -1.68 -7.11
N TYR A 350 -15.65 -1.35 -6.40
CA TYR A 350 -15.76 -0.55 -5.19
C TYR A 350 -16.13 0.90 -5.54
N ALA A 351 -17.36 1.05 -6.04
CA ALA A 351 -17.86 2.30 -6.60
C ALA A 351 -18.48 3.23 -5.54
N PHE A 352 -18.39 2.89 -4.26
CA PHE A 352 -18.95 3.76 -3.24
C PHE A 352 -17.83 4.55 -2.54
N ALA A 353 -18.05 5.79 -2.47
CA ALA A 353 -17.10 6.81 -2.16
C ALA A 353 -16.65 6.90 -0.71
N ARG A 354 -17.22 6.17 0.24
CA ARG A 354 -16.97 6.33 1.68
C ARG A 354 -16.85 5.01 2.45
N GLY A 355 -16.30 3.98 1.82
CA GLY A 355 -15.97 2.72 2.50
C GLY A 355 -14.52 2.68 3.02
N PRO A 356 -14.12 1.58 3.64
CA PRO A 356 -12.72 1.36 4.00
C PRO A 356 -11.86 1.27 2.74
N ILE A 357 -10.62 1.74 2.82
CA ILE A 357 -9.64 1.58 1.75
C ILE A 357 -9.16 0.13 1.67
N ALA A 358 -9.03 -0.52 2.83
CA ALA A 358 -8.50 -1.86 2.95
C ALA A 358 -9.37 -2.74 3.86
N PHE A 359 -9.47 -4.01 3.52
CA PHE A 359 -10.07 -5.05 4.35
C PHE A 359 -8.93 -5.88 4.95
N GLN A 360 -8.53 -5.58 6.17
CA GLN A 360 -7.36 -6.22 6.79
C GLN A 360 -7.75 -7.20 7.90
N GLU A 361 -6.85 -8.16 8.16
CA GLU A 361 -7.02 -9.20 9.20
C GLU A 361 -8.33 -9.99 9.08
N ALA A 362 -8.77 -10.27 7.86
CA ALA A 362 -10.02 -10.97 7.61
C ALA A 362 -9.97 -12.42 8.12
N ARG A 363 -11.05 -12.85 8.80
CA ARG A 363 -11.25 -14.21 9.27
C ARG A 363 -12.67 -14.66 9.00
N GLN A 364 -12.86 -15.91 8.53
CA GLN A 364 -14.20 -16.43 8.31
C GLN A 364 -14.95 -16.63 9.63
N ILE A 365 -16.19 -16.20 9.67
CA ILE A 365 -17.10 -16.43 10.79
C ILE A 365 -17.58 -17.90 10.72
N PRO A 366 -17.36 -18.70 11.79
CA PRO A 366 -17.67 -20.13 11.75
C PRO A 366 -19.11 -20.42 11.33
N GLY A 367 -19.27 -21.39 10.40
CA GLY A 367 -20.58 -21.86 9.90
C GLY A 367 -21.31 -20.86 8.99
N THR A 368 -20.62 -19.87 8.41
CA THR A 368 -21.23 -18.87 7.52
C THR A 368 -20.37 -18.60 6.29
N SER A 369 -20.98 -17.94 5.29
CA SER A 369 -20.26 -17.32 4.14
C SER A 369 -19.59 -15.99 4.48
N LYS A 370 -19.68 -15.53 5.73
CA LYS A 370 -19.25 -14.19 6.12
C LYS A 370 -17.86 -14.18 6.72
N VAL A 371 -17.20 -13.06 6.55
CA VAL A 371 -15.90 -12.78 7.18
C VAL A 371 -16.00 -11.54 8.04
N ILE A 372 -15.26 -11.52 9.14
CA ILE A 372 -15.02 -10.35 9.98
C ILE A 372 -13.64 -9.78 9.65
N CYS A 373 -13.51 -8.48 9.56
CA CYS A 373 -12.24 -7.82 9.24
C CYS A 373 -12.20 -6.40 9.81
N VAL A 374 -11.03 -5.77 9.70
CA VAL A 374 -10.84 -4.34 10.00
C VAL A 374 -11.04 -3.54 8.73
N GLY A 375 -11.89 -2.52 8.78
CA GLY A 375 -12.02 -1.50 7.74
C GLY A 375 -10.91 -0.46 7.85
N ALA A 376 -9.75 -0.78 7.31
CA ALA A 376 -8.50 -0.03 7.50
C ALA A 376 -8.25 1.04 6.44
N ALA A 377 -7.16 1.77 6.60
CA ALA A 377 -6.65 2.81 5.73
C ALA A 377 -5.33 2.40 5.07
N HIS A 378 -4.91 3.19 4.07
CA HIS A 378 -3.59 3.06 3.45
C HIS A 378 -2.49 3.68 4.33
N HIS A 379 -2.74 4.86 4.94
CA HIS A 379 -1.75 5.59 5.75
C HIS A 379 -1.86 5.38 7.26
N ASN A 380 -2.66 4.41 7.71
CA ASN A 380 -2.76 4.01 9.11
C ASN A 380 -2.39 2.55 9.30
N SER A 381 -1.94 2.22 10.50
CA SER A 381 -1.38 0.90 10.83
C SER A 381 -2.45 -0.17 11.06
N GLY A 382 -3.29 -0.48 10.07
CA GLY A 382 -4.21 -1.62 10.16
C GLY A 382 -5.31 -1.47 11.23
N VAL A 383 -5.76 -0.25 11.50
CA VAL A 383 -6.80 0.05 12.49
C VAL A 383 -8.03 0.66 11.83
N GLY A 384 -9.19 0.51 12.46
CA GLY A 384 -10.43 1.08 11.97
C GLY A 384 -11.67 0.48 12.63
N PRO A 385 -12.85 0.66 12.02
CA PRO A 385 -14.06 -0.03 12.44
C PRO A 385 -13.99 -1.52 12.10
N ILE A 386 -14.75 -2.32 12.85
CA ILE A 386 -14.96 -3.73 12.52
C ILE A 386 -16.05 -3.86 11.47
N MET A 387 -15.75 -4.66 10.44
CA MET A 387 -16.60 -4.92 9.30
C MET A 387 -16.99 -6.40 9.25
N ILE A 388 -18.18 -6.68 8.76
CA ILE A 388 -18.59 -8.02 8.29
C ILE A 388 -18.86 -7.92 6.81
N VAL A 389 -18.27 -8.82 6.03
CA VAL A 389 -18.46 -8.94 4.58
C VAL A 389 -19.04 -10.30 4.27
N ASP A 390 -20.13 -10.36 3.50
CA ASP A 390 -20.74 -11.59 3.03
C ASP A 390 -20.17 -11.98 1.65
N LEU A 391 -19.37 -13.05 1.63
CA LEU A 391 -18.71 -13.53 0.41
C LEU A 391 -19.68 -14.22 -0.57
N ALA A 392 -20.87 -14.58 -0.12
CA ALA A 392 -21.93 -15.14 -0.99
C ALA A 392 -22.79 -14.04 -1.65
N GLY A 393 -22.68 -12.80 -1.17
CA GLY A 393 -23.43 -11.67 -1.70
C GLY A 393 -22.75 -11.00 -2.90
N ASN A 394 -23.23 -9.80 -3.23
CA ASN A 394 -22.65 -8.98 -4.30
C ASN A 394 -21.19 -8.60 -3.97
N ARG A 395 -20.25 -9.06 -4.78
CA ARG A 395 -18.81 -8.82 -4.56
C ARG A 395 -18.35 -7.38 -4.81
N GLY A 396 -19.12 -6.60 -5.51
CA GLY A 396 -18.75 -5.24 -5.91
C GLY A 396 -19.50 -4.12 -5.19
N GLY A 397 -20.49 -4.44 -4.35
CA GLY A 397 -21.36 -3.45 -3.74
C GLY A 397 -21.27 -3.38 -2.21
N PRO A 398 -21.73 -2.27 -1.61
CA PRO A 398 -21.77 -2.10 -0.17
C PRO A 398 -22.83 -2.98 0.52
N ASP A 399 -23.79 -3.53 -0.23
CA ASP A 399 -24.89 -4.32 0.33
C ASP A 399 -24.43 -5.62 1.00
N SER A 400 -23.29 -6.16 0.56
CA SER A 400 -22.63 -7.33 1.16
C SER A 400 -21.73 -6.99 2.33
N MET A 401 -21.60 -5.71 2.71
CA MET A 401 -20.71 -5.21 3.73
C MET A 401 -21.50 -4.51 4.85
N ARG A 402 -21.18 -4.79 6.08
CA ARG A 402 -21.76 -4.12 7.25
C ARG A 402 -20.67 -3.66 8.21
N ARG A 403 -20.69 -2.37 8.58
CA ARG A 403 -19.89 -1.83 9.67
C ARG A 403 -20.60 -2.09 10.98
N ILE A 404 -20.07 -3.00 11.79
CA ILE A 404 -20.70 -3.42 13.06
C ILE A 404 -20.27 -2.54 14.26
N THR A 405 -19.31 -1.65 14.06
CA THR A 405 -18.93 -0.61 15.02
C THR A 405 -19.15 0.79 14.39
N PRO A 406 -20.41 1.20 14.16
CA PRO A 406 -20.75 2.37 13.35
C PRO A 406 -20.25 3.71 13.91
N GLN A 407 -19.97 3.77 15.22
CA GLN A 407 -19.44 4.97 15.90
C GLN A 407 -18.00 5.25 15.48
N VAL A 408 -17.21 4.20 15.21
CA VAL A 408 -15.81 4.32 14.79
C VAL A 408 -15.73 4.69 13.32
N GLY A 409 -15.02 5.76 13.02
CA GLY A 409 -14.82 6.24 11.66
C GLY A 409 -13.83 5.41 10.87
N TYR A 410 -13.88 5.53 9.55
CA TYR A 410 -12.81 5.03 8.70
C TYR A 410 -11.58 5.94 8.86
N PRO A 411 -10.38 5.42 9.15
CA PRO A 411 -9.20 6.23 9.45
C PRO A 411 -8.80 7.14 8.30
N GLU A 412 -8.94 6.67 7.10
CA GLU A 412 -8.68 7.43 5.89
C GLU A 412 -9.84 7.27 4.93
N ILE A 413 -10.41 8.41 4.55
CA ILE A 413 -11.35 8.51 3.45
C ILE A 413 -10.77 9.55 2.51
N LYS A 414 -10.01 9.11 1.53
CA LYS A 414 -9.65 9.99 0.44
C LYS A 414 -10.58 9.75 -0.72
N PHE A 415 -11.10 10.84 -1.28
CA PHE A 415 -11.67 10.89 -2.63
C PHE A 415 -13.02 10.23 -2.85
N ALA A 416 -13.94 10.63 -2.02
CA ALA A 416 -15.33 10.30 -2.20
C ALA A 416 -16.10 11.41 -2.94
N SER A 417 -15.75 11.74 -4.17
CA SER A 417 -16.52 12.68 -4.97
C SER A 417 -17.80 12.06 -5.57
N GLU A 418 -17.83 10.73 -5.70
CA GLU A 418 -18.92 10.04 -6.40
C GLU A 418 -19.53 8.94 -5.52
N VAL A 419 -20.47 9.30 -4.68
CA VAL A 419 -21.39 8.32 -4.10
C VAL A 419 -22.50 8.10 -5.12
N LEU A 420 -22.66 6.87 -5.61
CA LEU A 420 -23.85 6.54 -6.39
C LEU A 420 -25.08 6.91 -5.57
N ASP A 421 -26.06 7.56 -6.20
CA ASP A 421 -27.24 8.12 -5.53
C ASP A 421 -27.96 7.12 -4.64
N LYS A 422 -28.05 5.85 -5.07
CA LYS A 422 -28.64 4.76 -4.28
C LYS A 422 -27.95 4.47 -2.94
N TYR A 423 -26.71 4.95 -2.74
CA TYR A 423 -25.93 4.72 -1.51
C TYR A 423 -25.73 5.98 -0.65
N LYS A 424 -26.22 7.15 -1.08
CA LYS A 424 -26.06 8.41 -0.33
C LYS A 424 -26.56 8.32 1.11
N ASN A 425 -27.64 7.57 1.35
CA ASN A 425 -28.26 7.38 2.66
C ASN A 425 -27.82 6.06 3.36
N SER A 426 -26.88 5.31 2.80
CA SER A 426 -26.41 4.08 3.42
C SER A 426 -25.53 4.36 4.65
N GLN A 427 -25.40 3.35 5.53
CA GLN A 427 -24.46 3.42 6.67
C GLN A 427 -23.01 3.72 6.24
N HIS A 428 -22.67 3.49 4.98
CA HIS A 428 -21.36 3.74 4.39
C HIS A 428 -21.19 5.17 3.89
N ALA A 429 -22.27 5.93 3.74
CA ALA A 429 -22.21 7.35 3.40
C ALA A 429 -21.64 8.20 4.55
N ALA A 430 -21.81 7.76 5.79
CA ALA A 430 -21.27 8.44 6.97
C ALA A 430 -19.86 7.96 7.29
N ARG A 431 -18.92 8.89 7.42
CA ARG A 431 -17.52 8.57 7.79
C ARG A 431 -17.42 7.85 9.13
N GLY A 432 -18.31 8.16 10.08
CA GLY A 432 -18.16 7.84 11.48
C GLY A 432 -17.20 8.84 12.16
N ARG A 433 -16.94 8.63 13.45
CA ARG A 433 -16.16 9.57 14.26
C ARG A 433 -14.73 9.12 14.40
N MET A 434 -13.79 10.02 14.18
CA MET A 434 -12.36 9.77 14.31
C MET A 434 -11.91 9.77 15.77
N ASP A 435 -12.72 10.32 16.67
CA ASP A 435 -12.45 10.40 18.12
C ASP A 435 -13.13 9.29 18.93
N ALA A 436 -13.69 8.29 18.26
CA ALA A 436 -14.37 7.16 18.91
C ALA A 436 -13.43 5.96 19.20
N GLY A 437 -12.12 6.14 19.09
CA GLY A 437 -11.13 5.08 19.27
C GLY A 437 -10.99 4.16 18.04
N TRP A 438 -10.17 3.11 18.18
CA TRP A 438 -9.78 2.23 17.07
C TRP A 438 -9.81 0.76 17.46
N TYR A 439 -10.28 -0.08 16.54
CA TYR A 439 -10.19 -1.54 16.64
C TYR A 439 -9.09 -2.10 15.75
N THR A 440 -8.58 -3.27 16.13
CA THR A 440 -7.74 -4.15 15.29
C THR A 440 -7.90 -5.60 15.77
N SER A 441 -7.33 -6.56 15.02
CA SER A 441 -7.22 -7.99 15.35
C SER A 441 -8.55 -8.65 15.77
N PRO A 442 -9.63 -8.60 14.98
CA PRO A 442 -10.87 -9.28 15.31
C PRO A 442 -10.72 -10.80 15.17
N TYR A 443 -11.28 -11.54 16.13
CA TYR A 443 -11.40 -13.00 16.10
C TYR A 443 -12.87 -13.40 16.31
N PRO A 444 -13.54 -14.04 15.33
CA PRO A 444 -14.95 -14.38 15.42
C PRO A 444 -15.17 -15.60 16.32
N LEU A 445 -16.08 -15.50 17.27
CA LEU A 445 -16.56 -16.63 18.07
C LEU A 445 -17.83 -17.22 17.49
N SER A 446 -18.72 -16.37 16.98
CA SER A 446 -19.98 -16.72 16.33
C SER A 446 -20.35 -15.63 15.33
N LYS A 447 -21.52 -15.77 14.69
CA LYS A 447 -22.06 -14.74 13.80
C LYS A 447 -22.33 -13.39 14.49
N ASN A 448 -22.48 -13.38 15.82
CA ASN A 448 -22.87 -12.20 16.58
C ASN A 448 -21.85 -11.75 17.64
N GLN A 449 -20.86 -12.60 18.00
CA GLN A 449 -19.84 -12.27 18.99
C GLN A 449 -18.43 -12.53 18.47
N TYR A 450 -17.49 -11.70 18.92
CA TYR A 450 -16.09 -11.74 18.55
C TYR A 450 -15.20 -11.17 19.67
N ILE A 451 -13.94 -11.56 19.67
CA ILE A 451 -12.90 -10.90 20.47
C ILE A 451 -12.18 -9.91 19.54
N ALA A 452 -11.84 -8.74 20.06
CA ALA A 452 -11.04 -7.76 19.32
C ALA A 452 -10.13 -6.98 20.28
N THR A 453 -9.15 -6.30 19.72
CA THR A 453 -8.38 -5.31 20.47
C THR A 453 -8.90 -3.92 20.16
N TYR A 454 -8.92 -3.06 21.18
CA TYR A 454 -9.42 -1.70 21.05
C TYR A 454 -8.62 -0.72 21.90
N SER A 455 -8.41 0.48 21.37
CA SER A 455 -7.83 1.61 22.10
C SER A 455 -8.77 2.82 22.04
N PHE A 456 -8.86 3.54 23.15
CA PHE A 456 -9.57 4.83 23.24
C PHE A 456 -8.74 6.00 22.69
N ASP A 457 -7.49 5.77 22.27
CA ASP A 457 -6.63 6.83 21.76
C ASP A 457 -7.24 7.47 20.50
N LYS A 458 -7.30 8.80 20.52
CA LYS A 458 -7.87 9.60 19.43
C LYS A 458 -6.87 9.96 18.36
N SER A 459 -5.58 9.81 18.66
CA SER A 459 -4.51 10.21 17.75
C SER A 459 -4.34 9.20 16.62
N ASN A 460 -4.33 9.70 15.39
CA ASN A 460 -3.97 8.89 14.22
C ASN A 460 -2.48 8.51 14.20
N ASN A 461 -1.66 9.16 15.02
CA ASN A 461 -0.19 9.05 14.98
C ASN A 461 0.41 8.37 16.20
N SER A 462 -0.33 8.23 17.30
CA SER A 462 0.12 7.55 18.50
C SER A 462 -0.98 6.64 19.02
N VAL A 463 -0.97 5.41 18.59
CA VAL A 463 -1.99 4.44 18.98
C VAL A 463 -1.39 3.57 20.06
N HIS A 464 -1.74 3.85 21.31
CA HIS A 464 -1.26 3.16 22.48
C HIS A 464 -2.38 2.52 23.28
N GLY A 465 -2.06 1.55 24.13
CA GLY A 465 -2.98 1.01 25.11
C GLY A 465 -4.11 0.18 24.52
N TYR A 466 -3.84 -0.60 23.47
CA TYR A 466 -4.77 -1.60 23.00
C TYR A 466 -4.99 -2.65 24.07
N ALA A 467 -6.25 -2.88 24.40
CA ALA A 467 -6.70 -3.87 25.36
C ALA A 467 -7.57 -4.93 24.66
N LEU A 468 -7.72 -6.09 25.30
CA LEU A 468 -8.51 -7.21 24.82
C LEU A 468 -9.95 -7.06 25.28
N TYR A 469 -10.90 -7.24 24.36
CA TYR A 469 -12.33 -7.11 24.64
C TYR A 469 -13.14 -8.25 24.03
N LEU A 470 -14.16 -8.67 24.75
CA LEU A 470 -15.27 -9.42 24.21
C LEU A 470 -16.29 -8.42 23.66
N CYS A 471 -16.68 -8.59 22.40
CA CYS A 471 -17.53 -7.68 21.66
C CYS A 471 -18.69 -8.40 20.99
N ASP A 472 -19.78 -7.68 20.70
CA ASP A 472 -20.87 -8.18 19.86
C ASP A 472 -21.22 -7.23 18.71
N VAL A 473 -22.09 -7.70 17.82
CA VAL A 473 -22.57 -6.94 16.66
C VAL A 473 -23.57 -5.83 17.00
N HIS A 474 -24.02 -5.74 18.26
CA HIS A 474 -24.96 -4.75 18.76
C HIS A 474 -24.26 -3.56 19.44
N GLY A 475 -22.91 -3.67 19.59
CA GLY A 475 -22.07 -2.60 20.14
C GLY A 475 -21.85 -2.71 21.66
N ASN A 476 -22.05 -3.88 22.26
CA ASN A 476 -21.54 -4.17 23.59
C ASN A 476 -20.05 -4.54 23.50
N ARG A 477 -19.28 -4.06 24.47
CA ARG A 477 -17.83 -4.28 24.56
C ARG A 477 -17.44 -4.40 26.04
N ASP A 478 -16.85 -5.52 26.39
CA ASP A 478 -16.49 -5.86 27.75
C ASP A 478 -15.00 -6.15 27.87
N LEU A 479 -14.31 -5.44 28.77
CA LEU A 479 -12.89 -5.59 29.01
C LEU A 479 -12.56 -7.01 29.48
N ILE A 480 -11.65 -7.68 28.73
CA ILE A 480 -11.03 -8.94 29.13
C ILE A 480 -9.72 -8.65 29.87
N TYR A 481 -8.81 -7.89 29.26
CA TYR A 481 -7.51 -7.60 29.85
C TYR A 481 -6.90 -6.32 29.27
N ARG A 482 -6.19 -5.58 30.12
CA ARG A 482 -5.40 -4.39 29.73
C ARG A 482 -3.98 -4.51 30.28
N GLY A 483 -3.00 -4.54 29.39
CA GLY A 483 -1.58 -4.53 29.75
C GLY A 483 -1.13 -3.18 30.31
N LYS A 484 -0.18 -3.18 31.23
CA LYS A 484 0.50 -1.96 31.74
C LYS A 484 1.72 -1.67 30.87
N GLY A 485 1.74 -0.50 30.20
CA GLY A 485 2.87 -0.04 29.38
C GLY A 485 3.02 -0.69 28.01
N TYR A 486 2.15 -1.63 27.63
CA TYR A 486 2.15 -2.34 26.36
C TYR A 486 0.76 -2.41 25.75
N SER A 487 0.71 -2.66 24.48
CA SER A 487 -0.53 -3.00 23.77
C SER A 487 -0.66 -4.51 23.58
N CYS A 488 -1.91 -4.99 23.57
CA CYS A 488 -2.27 -6.37 23.32
C CYS A 488 -2.80 -6.53 21.89
N TYR A 489 -2.34 -7.57 21.17
CA TYR A 489 -2.73 -7.83 19.77
C TYR A 489 -3.05 -9.29 19.54
N SER A 490 -3.74 -9.55 18.42
CA SER A 490 -3.94 -10.89 17.84
C SER A 490 -4.44 -11.93 18.86
N PRO A 491 -5.59 -11.69 19.52
CA PRO A 491 -6.15 -12.65 20.45
C PRO A 491 -6.56 -13.94 19.75
N LEU A 492 -6.12 -15.08 20.30
CA LEU A 492 -6.44 -16.42 19.79
C LEU A 492 -6.94 -17.30 20.96
N PRO A 493 -8.20 -17.75 20.95
CA PRO A 493 -8.68 -18.73 21.91
C PRO A 493 -7.86 -20.03 21.88
N ILE A 494 -7.37 -20.48 23.03
CA ILE A 494 -6.63 -21.74 23.13
C ILE A 494 -7.63 -22.88 23.21
N ARG A 495 -7.93 -23.43 22.04
CA ARG A 495 -8.82 -24.58 21.86
C ARG A 495 -8.52 -25.30 20.55
N THR A 496 -8.88 -26.57 20.47
CA THR A 496 -8.83 -27.30 19.21
C THR A 496 -9.78 -26.67 18.19
N ARG A 497 -9.37 -26.68 16.93
CA ARG A 497 -10.16 -26.13 15.81
C ARG A 497 -10.39 -27.22 14.78
N LYS A 498 -11.60 -27.29 14.22
CA LYS A 498 -11.88 -28.15 13.08
C LYS A 498 -10.99 -27.74 11.89
N LYS A 499 -10.27 -28.71 11.31
CA LYS A 499 -9.51 -28.48 10.08
C LYS A 499 -10.45 -28.17 8.93
N PRO A 500 -10.16 -27.13 8.11
CA PRO A 500 -10.83 -26.93 6.82
C PRO A 500 -10.64 -28.13 5.88
N ARG A 501 -11.37 -28.11 4.76
CA ARG A 501 -11.17 -29.10 3.71
C ARG A 501 -9.74 -29.00 3.16
N ILE A 502 -9.10 -30.15 2.91
CA ILE A 502 -7.82 -30.22 2.19
C ILE A 502 -8.12 -30.17 0.69
N ILE A 503 -7.53 -29.21 0.01
CA ILE A 503 -7.55 -29.14 -1.46
C ILE A 503 -6.29 -29.85 -1.97
N PRO A 504 -6.41 -30.84 -2.87
CA PRO A 504 -5.24 -31.54 -3.41
C PRO A 504 -4.29 -30.59 -4.16
N ASP A 505 -2.99 -30.80 -3.95
CA ASP A 505 -1.93 -30.13 -4.70
C ASP A 505 -1.84 -30.73 -6.11
N MET A 506 -1.96 -29.90 -7.13
CA MET A 506 -1.92 -30.26 -8.54
C MET A 506 -0.78 -29.57 -9.29
N VAL A 507 0.09 -28.84 -8.59
CA VAL A 507 1.19 -28.05 -9.18
C VAL A 507 2.54 -28.71 -8.88
N THR A 508 2.65 -29.39 -7.75
CA THR A 508 3.91 -30.06 -7.38
C THR A 508 4.29 -31.12 -8.43
N GLY A 509 5.53 -31.00 -8.91
CA GLY A 509 6.06 -31.90 -9.95
C GLY A 509 5.73 -31.49 -11.38
N VAL A 510 4.93 -30.44 -11.60
CA VAL A 510 4.72 -29.85 -12.92
C VAL A 510 5.93 -28.95 -13.24
N ASP A 511 6.45 -29.05 -14.47
CA ASP A 511 7.51 -28.15 -14.93
C ASP A 511 7.05 -26.68 -14.76
N PRO A 512 7.82 -25.82 -14.07
CA PRO A 512 7.47 -24.42 -13.86
C PRO A 512 7.23 -23.61 -15.14
N LYS A 513 7.70 -24.10 -16.29
CA LYS A 513 7.50 -23.47 -17.60
C LYS A 513 6.24 -23.94 -18.31
N THR A 514 5.55 -24.97 -17.79
CA THR A 514 4.34 -25.50 -18.44
C THR A 514 3.27 -24.40 -18.54
N PRO A 515 2.82 -24.04 -19.74
CA PRO A 515 1.79 -23.02 -19.91
C PRO A 515 0.51 -23.36 -19.18
N GLY A 516 -0.12 -22.32 -18.60
CA GLY A 516 -1.51 -22.44 -18.18
C GLY A 516 -2.45 -22.33 -19.39
N VAL A 517 -3.65 -22.86 -19.28
CA VAL A 517 -4.66 -22.82 -20.33
C VAL A 517 -5.89 -22.08 -19.84
N LEU A 518 -6.29 -21.06 -20.60
CA LEU A 518 -7.47 -20.26 -20.34
C LEU A 518 -8.55 -20.51 -21.38
N THR A 519 -9.80 -20.53 -20.90
CA THR A 519 -10.99 -20.64 -21.76
C THR A 519 -11.96 -19.52 -21.44
N VAL A 520 -12.41 -18.79 -22.46
CA VAL A 520 -13.56 -17.87 -22.39
C VAL A 520 -14.72 -18.53 -23.11
N SER A 521 -15.84 -18.76 -22.41
CA SER A 521 -16.96 -19.45 -22.99
C SER A 521 -17.71 -18.64 -24.07
N ASN A 522 -17.87 -17.32 -23.83
CA ASN A 522 -18.47 -16.38 -24.78
C ASN A 522 -18.09 -14.95 -24.39
N ILE A 523 -17.18 -14.34 -25.13
CA ILE A 523 -16.63 -13.00 -24.84
C ILE A 523 -17.70 -11.91 -24.84
N TYR A 524 -18.82 -12.09 -25.54
CA TYR A 524 -19.88 -11.08 -25.62
C TYR A 524 -20.71 -10.96 -24.33
N LYS A 525 -20.63 -11.92 -23.42
CA LYS A 525 -21.27 -11.78 -22.10
C LYS A 525 -20.59 -10.65 -21.32
N GLY A 526 -21.38 -9.63 -20.97
CA GLY A 526 -20.89 -8.43 -20.28
C GLY A 526 -20.23 -7.39 -21.19
N LEU A 527 -20.34 -7.53 -22.51
CA LEU A 527 -19.99 -6.49 -23.49
C LEU A 527 -21.26 -5.85 -24.07
N ASP A 528 -22.04 -5.17 -23.22
CA ASP A 528 -23.28 -4.53 -23.63
C ASP A 528 -23.05 -3.52 -24.76
N GLY A 529 -23.88 -3.61 -25.83
CA GLY A 529 -23.77 -2.75 -27.02
C GLY A 529 -22.81 -3.26 -28.09
N ILE A 530 -22.13 -4.40 -27.88
CA ILE A 530 -21.24 -5.03 -28.89
C ILE A 530 -21.95 -6.22 -29.49
N LYS A 531 -22.04 -6.23 -30.83
CA LYS A 531 -22.70 -7.31 -31.56
C LYS A 531 -21.80 -8.54 -31.70
N PRO A 532 -22.36 -9.77 -31.71
CA PRO A 532 -21.61 -10.97 -32.08
C PRO A 532 -20.90 -10.76 -33.43
N GLY A 533 -19.64 -11.17 -33.49
CA GLY A 533 -18.79 -10.99 -34.66
C GLY A 533 -17.96 -9.67 -34.70
N GLU A 534 -18.23 -8.68 -33.84
CA GLU A 534 -17.38 -7.47 -33.76
C GLU A 534 -16.03 -7.73 -33.07
N VAL A 535 -15.98 -8.57 -32.05
CA VAL A 535 -14.72 -8.99 -31.43
C VAL A 535 -14.07 -10.05 -32.29
N LYS A 536 -12.86 -9.80 -32.78
CA LYS A 536 -12.10 -10.73 -33.63
C LYS A 536 -10.89 -11.32 -32.92
N TYR A 537 -10.31 -10.56 -31.98
CA TYR A 537 -9.10 -10.98 -31.27
C TYR A 537 -9.22 -10.68 -29.78
N LEU A 538 -8.53 -11.51 -29.00
CA LEU A 538 -8.24 -11.22 -27.58
C LEU A 538 -6.73 -10.97 -27.46
N ARG A 539 -6.33 -9.76 -27.03
CA ARG A 539 -4.94 -9.43 -26.71
C ARG A 539 -4.64 -9.79 -25.26
N VAL A 540 -3.53 -10.44 -25.05
CA VAL A 540 -2.99 -10.76 -23.74
C VAL A 540 -1.84 -9.83 -23.40
N LEU A 541 -1.96 -9.15 -22.29
CA LEU A 541 -0.94 -8.21 -21.79
C LEU A 541 -0.38 -8.72 -20.46
N GLU A 542 0.83 -8.31 -20.13
CA GLU A 542 1.39 -8.42 -18.79
C GLU A 542 1.65 -7.04 -18.18
N THR A 543 1.67 -6.95 -16.85
CA THR A 543 2.21 -5.81 -16.14
C THR A 543 3.55 -6.17 -15.52
N HIS A 544 4.40 -5.16 -15.32
CA HIS A 544 5.72 -5.33 -14.74
C HIS A 544 5.76 -4.76 -13.33
N SER A 545 6.32 -5.52 -12.40
CA SER A 545 6.55 -5.08 -11.02
C SER A 545 7.75 -4.14 -10.93
N LYS A 546 7.74 -3.26 -9.94
CA LYS A 546 8.87 -2.37 -9.66
C LYS A 546 9.99 -3.18 -8.98
N ILE A 547 11.14 -3.25 -9.61
CA ILE A 547 12.31 -3.99 -9.11
C ILE A 547 13.53 -3.09 -8.87
N VAL A 548 13.41 -1.80 -9.19
CA VAL A 548 14.48 -0.81 -9.03
C VAL A 548 14.02 0.35 -8.17
N HIS A 549 14.93 0.86 -7.35
CA HIS A 549 14.70 2.11 -6.61
C HIS A 549 14.65 3.28 -7.57
N THR A 550 13.67 4.15 -7.41
CA THR A 550 13.55 5.38 -8.19
C THR A 550 13.62 6.59 -7.29
N THR A 551 14.20 7.66 -7.76
CA THR A 551 14.22 8.94 -7.05
C THR A 551 13.62 10.01 -7.96
N PRO A 552 12.52 10.58 -7.57
CA PRO A 552 11.70 10.26 -6.40
C PRO A 552 10.95 8.93 -6.55
N GLN A 553 10.46 8.43 -5.43
CA GLN A 553 9.87 7.10 -5.29
C GLN A 553 8.65 6.83 -6.20
N ARG A 554 7.93 7.88 -6.60
CA ARG A 554 6.70 7.80 -7.38
C ARG A 554 6.96 8.32 -8.79
N CYS A 555 6.94 7.43 -9.75
CA CYS A 555 7.25 7.76 -11.13
C CYS A 555 6.18 7.24 -12.07
N ASP A 556 5.55 8.15 -12.83
CA ASP A 556 4.66 7.82 -13.93
C ASP A 556 5.50 7.33 -15.12
N VAL A 557 5.09 6.25 -15.78
CA VAL A 557 5.78 5.75 -16.98
C VAL A 557 5.48 6.58 -18.24
N GLY A 558 4.61 7.58 -18.14
CA GLY A 558 4.25 8.51 -19.21
C GLY A 558 3.81 9.85 -18.67
N VAL A 559 2.75 10.44 -19.21
CA VAL A 559 2.15 11.69 -18.74
C VAL A 559 0.70 11.46 -18.35
N GLY A 560 0.47 11.16 -17.07
CA GLY A 560 -0.85 10.79 -16.57
C GLY A 560 -1.29 9.37 -16.97
N SER A 561 -0.40 8.54 -17.51
CA SER A 561 -0.65 7.14 -17.84
C SER A 561 -0.56 6.21 -16.64
N GLY A 562 0.03 6.68 -15.54
CA GLY A 562 0.08 5.98 -14.27
C GLY A 562 1.34 5.15 -14.04
N TRP A 563 1.28 4.31 -13.02
CA TRP A 563 2.39 3.50 -12.51
C TRP A 563 2.27 2.03 -12.91
N ASP A 564 1.72 1.76 -14.10
CA ASP A 564 1.40 0.40 -14.54
C ASP A 564 2.07 0.11 -15.89
N PRO A 565 3.40 -0.16 -15.92
CA PRO A 565 4.09 -0.55 -17.13
C PRO A 565 3.51 -1.86 -17.66
N ARG A 566 3.13 -1.89 -18.93
CA ARG A 566 2.51 -3.04 -19.60
C ARG A 566 3.28 -3.47 -20.83
N GLY A 567 3.29 -4.76 -21.07
CA GLY A 567 3.78 -5.38 -22.28
C GLY A 567 2.70 -6.22 -22.96
N VAL A 568 2.82 -6.41 -24.25
CA VAL A 568 1.95 -7.31 -25.01
C VAL A 568 2.59 -8.67 -25.11
N LEU A 569 1.95 -9.72 -24.58
CA LEU A 569 2.39 -11.11 -24.72
C LEU A 569 1.98 -11.68 -26.09
N GLY A 570 0.87 -11.23 -26.63
CA GLY A 570 0.37 -11.68 -27.94
C GLY A 570 -1.12 -11.51 -28.11
N VAL A 571 -1.62 -12.04 -29.23
CA VAL A 571 -3.05 -12.07 -29.55
C VAL A 571 -3.50 -13.48 -29.91
N VAL A 572 -4.78 -13.78 -29.67
CA VAL A 572 -5.43 -15.00 -30.12
C VAL A 572 -6.75 -14.67 -30.83
N PRO A 573 -7.19 -15.49 -31.81
CA PRO A 573 -8.46 -15.29 -32.47
C PRO A 573 -9.64 -15.62 -31.55
N VAL A 574 -10.76 -14.95 -31.76
CA VAL A 574 -12.06 -15.23 -31.13
C VAL A 574 -12.92 -15.98 -32.14
N GLU A 575 -13.49 -17.10 -31.73
CA GLU A 575 -14.36 -17.93 -32.57
C GLU A 575 -15.72 -17.27 -32.86
N ALA A 576 -16.44 -17.79 -33.85
CA ALA A 576 -17.71 -17.20 -34.28
C ALA A 576 -18.78 -17.19 -33.15
N ASP A 577 -18.72 -18.15 -32.22
CA ASP A 577 -19.60 -18.20 -31.03
C ASP A 577 -19.12 -17.31 -29.88
N GLY A 578 -18.01 -16.58 -30.07
CA GLY A 578 -17.38 -15.74 -29.06
C GLY A 578 -16.51 -16.52 -28.08
N SER A 579 -16.29 -17.81 -28.28
CA SER A 579 -15.39 -18.59 -27.43
C SER A 579 -13.92 -18.38 -27.76
N VAL A 580 -13.03 -18.54 -26.75
CA VAL A 580 -11.59 -18.46 -26.90
C VAL A 580 -10.94 -19.53 -26.02
N HIS A 581 -9.92 -20.23 -26.54
CA HIS A 581 -9.18 -21.27 -25.81
C HIS A 581 -7.70 -21.15 -26.16
N PHE A 582 -6.82 -20.83 -25.16
CA PHE A 582 -5.47 -20.42 -25.41
C PHE A 582 -4.52 -20.68 -24.25
N GLU A 583 -3.24 -20.77 -24.59
CA GLU A 583 -2.12 -20.90 -23.64
C GLU A 583 -1.64 -19.53 -23.17
N VAL A 584 -1.20 -19.45 -21.90
CA VAL A 584 -0.54 -18.27 -21.31
C VAL A 584 0.65 -18.72 -20.46
N PRO A 585 1.71 -17.90 -20.38
CA PRO A 585 2.83 -18.22 -19.50
C PRO A 585 2.41 -18.18 -18.03
N PRO A 586 2.87 -19.14 -17.21
CA PRO A 586 2.59 -19.15 -15.77
C PRO A 586 3.36 -18.06 -15.04
N PHE A 587 2.95 -17.74 -13.80
CA PHE A 587 3.57 -16.72 -12.94
C PHE A 587 3.64 -15.30 -13.57
N LYS A 588 2.81 -15.01 -14.57
CA LYS A 588 2.68 -13.68 -15.15
C LYS A 588 1.41 -12.98 -14.65
N GLN A 589 1.50 -11.70 -14.42
CA GLN A 589 0.37 -10.84 -14.08
C GLN A 589 -0.28 -10.39 -15.38
N ILE A 590 -1.34 -11.06 -15.80
CA ILE A 590 -1.93 -10.90 -17.14
C ILE A 590 -3.27 -10.17 -17.14
N PHE A 591 -3.47 -9.41 -18.21
CA PHE A 591 -4.72 -8.69 -18.55
C PHE A 591 -5.23 -9.12 -19.92
N PHE A 592 -6.49 -8.81 -20.19
CA PHE A 592 -7.10 -9.07 -21.50
C PHE A 592 -7.72 -7.81 -22.10
N GLU A 593 -7.64 -7.71 -23.42
CA GLU A 593 -8.31 -6.69 -24.24
C GLU A 593 -9.06 -7.35 -25.38
N ALA A 594 -10.35 -7.05 -25.48
CA ALA A 594 -11.17 -7.44 -26.62
C ALA A 594 -10.92 -6.45 -27.78
N LEU A 595 -10.57 -6.98 -28.97
CA LEU A 595 -10.22 -6.18 -30.13
C LEU A 595 -11.16 -6.46 -31.30
N ASP A 596 -11.37 -5.43 -32.14
CA ASP A 596 -12.07 -5.58 -33.41
C ASP A 596 -11.17 -6.17 -34.53
N LYS A 597 -11.70 -6.22 -35.77
CA LYS A 597 -10.98 -6.73 -36.95
C LYS A 597 -9.70 -5.95 -37.31
N ASP A 598 -9.64 -4.69 -36.89
CA ASP A 598 -8.51 -3.80 -37.13
C ASP A 598 -7.55 -3.71 -35.93
N TYR A 599 -7.65 -4.67 -34.98
CA TYR A 599 -6.86 -4.73 -33.73
C TYR A 599 -7.07 -3.55 -32.78
N LEU A 600 -8.17 -2.80 -32.90
CA LEU A 600 -8.50 -1.68 -32.04
C LEU A 600 -9.27 -2.16 -30.80
N GLU A 601 -8.99 -1.54 -29.64
CA GLU A 601 -9.57 -1.91 -28.37
C GLU A 601 -11.06 -1.59 -28.27
N ILE A 602 -11.88 -2.60 -28.06
CA ILE A 602 -13.30 -2.49 -27.70
C ILE A 602 -13.46 -2.30 -26.20
N ARG A 603 -12.75 -3.11 -25.41
CA ARG A 603 -12.76 -3.09 -23.96
C ARG A 603 -11.53 -3.77 -23.37
N ARG A 604 -11.07 -3.26 -22.20
CA ARG A 604 -9.95 -3.82 -21.45
C ARG A 604 -10.34 -4.27 -20.06
N MET A 605 -9.66 -5.30 -19.58
CA MET A 605 -9.62 -5.70 -18.18
C MET A 605 -8.72 -4.73 -17.41
N ARG A 606 -9.10 -4.33 -16.18
CA ARG A 606 -8.33 -3.38 -15.37
C ARG A 606 -7.69 -4.01 -14.13
N ASN A 607 -8.10 -5.21 -13.72
CA ASN A 607 -7.37 -6.06 -12.80
C ASN A 607 -6.52 -7.04 -13.58
N PHE A 608 -5.51 -7.59 -12.93
CA PHE A 608 -4.76 -8.71 -13.49
C PHE A 608 -5.10 -10.02 -12.75
N MET A 609 -4.88 -11.10 -13.43
CA MET A 609 -4.88 -12.44 -12.89
C MET A 609 -3.54 -13.12 -13.18
N ASN A 610 -3.27 -14.22 -12.54
CA ASN A 610 -2.15 -15.11 -12.84
C ASN A 610 -2.64 -16.55 -12.87
N VAL A 611 -1.88 -17.41 -13.51
CA VAL A 611 -2.10 -18.85 -13.56
C VAL A 611 -0.85 -19.59 -13.09
N MET A 612 -1.04 -20.75 -12.50
CA MET A 612 0.05 -21.63 -12.11
C MET A 612 0.45 -22.56 -13.27
N PRO A 613 1.66 -23.19 -13.23
CA PRO A 613 2.07 -24.14 -14.23
C PRO A 613 1.02 -25.22 -14.47
N GLY A 614 0.65 -25.42 -15.73
CA GLY A 614 -0.35 -26.41 -16.16
C GLY A 614 -1.79 -26.13 -15.68
N GLU A 615 -2.07 -25.02 -15.05
CA GLU A 615 -3.43 -24.67 -14.59
C GLU A 615 -4.39 -24.52 -15.76
N LYS A 616 -5.55 -25.16 -15.65
CA LYS A 616 -6.67 -24.98 -16.57
C LYS A 616 -7.78 -24.23 -15.85
N THR A 617 -8.07 -23.04 -16.34
CA THR A 617 -9.08 -22.14 -15.75
C THR A 617 -9.77 -21.33 -16.85
N GLY A 618 -10.76 -20.50 -16.51
CA GLY A 618 -11.44 -19.72 -17.52
C GLY A 618 -12.48 -18.77 -16.98
N CYS A 619 -13.01 -17.97 -17.91
CA CYS A 619 -14.06 -17.00 -17.72
C CYS A 619 -15.31 -17.40 -18.52
N ILE A 620 -16.47 -16.99 -18.05
CA ILE A 620 -17.72 -17.19 -18.82
C ILE A 620 -17.82 -16.15 -19.92
N GLY A 621 -17.48 -14.90 -19.61
CA GLY A 621 -17.51 -13.76 -20.51
C GLY A 621 -16.49 -12.70 -20.17
N CYS A 622 -16.62 -11.53 -20.77
CA CYS A 622 -15.68 -10.41 -20.54
C CYS A 622 -16.00 -9.63 -19.25
N HIS A 623 -17.24 -9.55 -18.87
CA HIS A 623 -17.67 -8.81 -17.66
C HIS A 623 -19.05 -9.26 -17.16
N GLU A 624 -19.19 -10.51 -16.79
CA GLU A 624 -20.43 -11.06 -16.23
C GLU A 624 -20.51 -10.90 -14.71
N PRO A 625 -21.73 -10.85 -14.13
CA PRO A 625 -21.91 -10.90 -12.68
C PRO A 625 -21.38 -12.21 -12.10
N TYR A 626 -20.78 -12.14 -10.91
CA TYR A 626 -20.30 -13.31 -10.20
C TYR A 626 -21.45 -14.29 -9.89
N GLY A 627 -21.17 -15.58 -10.01
CA GLY A 627 -22.16 -16.63 -9.81
C GLY A 627 -23.01 -16.92 -11.06
N THR A 628 -22.77 -16.20 -12.16
CA THR A 628 -23.36 -16.52 -13.46
C THR A 628 -22.84 -17.88 -13.92
N LEU A 629 -23.74 -18.76 -14.32
CA LEU A 629 -23.37 -20.04 -14.95
C LEU A 629 -23.21 -19.85 -16.47
N PRO A 630 -22.34 -20.63 -17.12
CA PRO A 630 -22.36 -20.74 -18.58
C PRO A 630 -23.78 -21.05 -19.03
N GLY A 631 -24.33 -20.29 -19.98
CA GLY A 631 -25.60 -20.67 -20.63
C GLY A 631 -25.47 -22.05 -21.20
N LYS A 632 -26.60 -22.65 -21.57
CA LYS A 632 -26.57 -23.90 -22.32
C LYS A 632 -25.69 -23.72 -23.56
N ALA A 633 -24.53 -24.39 -23.53
CA ALA A 633 -23.72 -24.47 -24.74
C ALA A 633 -24.56 -25.16 -25.79
N GLY A 634 -24.51 -24.67 -27.02
CA GLY A 634 -25.12 -25.38 -28.17
C GLY A 634 -24.63 -26.83 -28.17
N LYS A 635 -25.35 -27.74 -28.85
CA LYS A 635 -24.93 -29.14 -28.97
C LYS A 635 -23.45 -29.20 -29.37
N GLY A 636 -22.58 -29.71 -28.46
CA GLY A 636 -21.15 -29.88 -28.69
C GLY A 636 -20.21 -28.88 -28.01
N GLY A 637 -20.70 -27.99 -27.12
CA GLY A 637 -19.84 -27.05 -26.34
C GLY A 637 -19.27 -25.88 -27.16
N PRO A 638 -18.41 -25.03 -26.54
CA PRO A 638 -17.74 -23.89 -27.18
C PRO A 638 -16.86 -24.34 -28.37
N ILE A 639 -16.94 -23.63 -29.49
CA ILE A 639 -16.17 -23.96 -30.72
C ILE A 639 -14.67 -24.02 -30.43
N ALA A 640 -14.15 -23.06 -29.66
CA ALA A 640 -12.72 -22.97 -29.32
C ALA A 640 -12.20 -24.21 -28.56
N MET A 641 -13.07 -24.93 -27.83
CA MET A 641 -12.68 -26.13 -27.08
C MET A 641 -12.65 -27.41 -27.95
N LYS A 642 -13.09 -27.32 -29.21
CA LYS A 642 -13.04 -28.46 -30.16
C LYS A 642 -11.67 -28.66 -30.81
N ARG A 643 -10.72 -27.75 -30.51
CA ARG A 643 -9.35 -27.79 -31.00
C ARG A 643 -8.35 -27.59 -29.84
N PRO A 644 -7.07 -27.89 -30.03
CA PRO A 644 -6.04 -27.55 -29.07
C PRO A 644 -6.04 -26.03 -28.73
N ALA A 645 -5.56 -25.70 -27.53
CA ALA A 645 -5.39 -24.30 -27.12
C ALA A 645 -4.50 -23.55 -28.09
N SER A 646 -4.90 -22.34 -28.49
CA SER A 646 -4.12 -21.47 -29.35
C SER A 646 -2.87 -20.98 -28.63
N LYS A 647 -1.74 -21.00 -29.30
CA LYS A 647 -0.56 -20.26 -28.86
C LYS A 647 -0.77 -18.77 -29.12
N LEU A 648 -0.15 -17.91 -28.32
CA LEU A 648 -0.15 -16.47 -28.52
C LEU A 648 0.63 -16.11 -29.80
N ILE A 649 0.02 -15.35 -30.68
CA ILE A 649 0.72 -14.72 -31.81
C ILE A 649 1.48 -13.53 -31.28
N ALA A 650 2.80 -13.64 -31.24
CA ALA A 650 3.69 -12.63 -30.67
C ALA A 650 3.55 -11.24 -31.33
N PRO A 651 3.82 -10.16 -30.60
CA PRO A 651 3.79 -8.83 -31.19
C PRO A 651 4.99 -8.62 -32.13
N PRO A 652 4.83 -7.90 -33.26
CA PRO A 652 5.91 -7.71 -34.25
C PRO A 652 7.08 -6.87 -33.74
N TRP A 653 6.89 -6.10 -32.67
CA TRP A 653 7.95 -5.29 -32.05
C TRP A 653 8.73 -6.03 -30.94
N GLY A 654 8.46 -7.33 -30.74
CA GLY A 654 9.14 -8.16 -29.75
C GLY A 654 8.58 -8.04 -28.34
N ASP A 655 9.22 -8.77 -27.41
CA ASP A 655 8.81 -8.89 -26.01
C ASP A 655 9.15 -7.65 -25.18
N GLY A 656 8.59 -7.62 -23.97
CA GLY A 656 8.83 -6.63 -22.93
C GLY A 656 7.82 -5.50 -22.88
N ALA A 657 8.05 -4.59 -21.97
CA ALA A 657 7.13 -3.50 -21.71
C ALA A 657 7.04 -2.53 -22.90
N MET A 658 5.85 -1.99 -23.10
CA MET A 658 5.57 -1.01 -24.15
C MET A 658 6.38 0.26 -23.91
N ASN A 659 7.19 0.65 -24.88
CA ASN A 659 8.07 1.82 -24.85
C ASN A 659 7.88 2.65 -26.12
N PHE A 660 7.55 3.93 -25.97
CA PHE A 660 7.31 4.81 -27.12
C PHE A 660 8.49 4.89 -28.08
N LYS A 661 9.71 5.07 -27.54
CA LYS A 661 10.92 5.20 -28.36
C LYS A 661 11.22 3.94 -29.16
N ARG A 662 10.97 2.77 -28.59
CA ARG A 662 11.28 1.49 -29.22
C ARG A 662 10.19 1.05 -30.20
N VAL A 663 8.93 1.35 -29.90
CA VAL A 663 7.79 0.78 -30.64
C VAL A 663 7.13 1.79 -31.57
N VAL A 664 6.89 3.02 -31.09
CA VAL A 664 6.12 4.03 -31.85
C VAL A 664 7.03 4.96 -32.66
N GLN A 665 8.12 5.46 -32.03
CA GLN A 665 9.00 6.42 -32.74
C GLN A 665 9.52 5.87 -34.07
N PRO A 666 9.95 4.60 -34.21
CA PRO A 666 10.38 4.07 -35.53
C PRO A 666 9.28 4.06 -36.57
N VAL A 667 8.00 3.95 -36.18
CA VAL A 667 6.89 4.09 -37.14
C VAL A 667 6.75 5.56 -37.61
N LEU A 668 6.86 6.51 -36.66
CA LEU A 668 6.84 7.93 -36.99
C LEU A 668 7.98 8.30 -37.90
N ASP A 669 9.19 7.79 -37.66
CA ASP A 669 10.38 8.06 -38.47
C ASP A 669 10.23 7.54 -39.90
N ARG A 670 9.57 6.42 -40.11
CA ARG A 670 9.35 5.85 -41.46
C ARG A 670 8.19 6.50 -42.22
N LYS A 671 7.14 6.94 -41.50
CA LYS A 671 5.85 7.25 -42.13
C LYS A 671 5.36 8.68 -41.94
N CYS A 672 5.91 9.43 -40.98
CA CYS A 672 5.34 10.71 -40.55
C CYS A 672 6.31 11.90 -40.70
N ILE A 673 7.61 11.70 -40.44
CA ILE A 673 8.59 12.79 -40.34
C ILE A 673 8.86 13.49 -41.71
N SER A 674 8.57 12.86 -42.86
CA SER A 674 8.67 13.51 -44.18
C SER A 674 7.79 14.75 -44.30
N CYS A 675 6.69 14.81 -43.49
CA CYS A 675 5.78 15.96 -43.45
C CYS A 675 5.77 16.66 -42.07
N HIS A 676 6.20 15.93 -41.01
CA HIS A 676 6.19 16.41 -39.62
C HIS A 676 7.62 16.52 -39.06
N ASP A 677 8.45 17.32 -39.75
CA ASP A 677 9.85 17.56 -39.39
C ASP A 677 10.09 18.90 -38.69
N GLY A 678 9.02 19.61 -38.35
CA GLY A 678 9.10 20.93 -37.71
C GLY A 678 9.50 22.08 -38.69
N SER A 679 9.67 21.79 -39.98
CA SER A 679 9.93 22.86 -40.97
C SER A 679 8.67 23.65 -41.28
N THR A 680 8.83 24.91 -41.59
CA THR A 680 7.75 25.85 -41.98
C THR A 680 7.25 25.68 -43.42
N ASN A 681 7.84 24.74 -44.18
CA ASN A 681 7.59 24.56 -45.62
C ASN A 681 6.39 23.68 -45.98
N VAL A 682 5.65 23.16 -45.01
CA VAL A 682 4.39 22.47 -45.28
C VAL A 682 3.36 23.51 -45.70
N LYS A 683 2.84 23.35 -46.94
CA LYS A 683 1.86 24.22 -47.59
C LYS A 683 1.04 25.12 -46.67
N LYS A 684 1.04 26.41 -46.90
CA LYS A 684 0.44 27.53 -46.15
C LYS A 684 -0.98 27.33 -45.57
N THR A 685 -1.60 26.18 -45.77
CA THR A 685 -2.95 25.84 -45.30
C THR A 685 -3.01 25.10 -43.97
N ASP A 686 -1.90 24.55 -43.45
CA ASP A 686 -1.91 23.75 -42.23
C ASP A 686 -1.16 24.46 -41.10
N LYS A 687 -1.87 25.32 -40.37
CA LYS A 687 -1.39 26.02 -39.14
C LYS A 687 -0.91 25.09 -38.01
N LYS A 688 -0.82 23.79 -38.24
CA LYS A 688 -0.58 22.76 -37.18
C LYS A 688 0.55 21.78 -37.51
N SER A 689 1.50 22.12 -38.36
CA SER A 689 2.71 21.32 -38.54
C SER A 689 3.51 21.29 -37.27
N PHE A 690 3.80 20.10 -36.76
CA PHE A 690 4.60 19.87 -35.56
C PHE A 690 5.68 18.81 -35.82
N ASP A 691 6.78 18.85 -35.06
CA ASP A 691 7.91 17.97 -35.22
C ASP A 691 7.67 16.61 -34.52
N LEU A 692 7.75 15.52 -35.30
CA LEU A 692 7.61 14.15 -34.83
C LEU A 692 8.92 13.35 -34.82
N ARG A 693 10.07 13.97 -35.04
CA ARG A 693 11.37 13.29 -35.12
C ARG A 693 11.86 12.70 -33.80
N GLY A 694 11.31 13.07 -32.66
CA GLY A 694 11.70 12.53 -31.39
C GLY A 694 13.09 12.93 -30.90
N THR A 695 13.74 13.87 -31.56
CA THR A 695 15.10 14.33 -31.26
C THR A 695 15.17 15.30 -30.07
N GLN A 696 14.09 16.05 -29.86
CA GLN A 696 14.01 17.02 -28.79
C GLN A 696 13.38 16.39 -27.54
N MET A 697 14.16 16.35 -26.47
CA MET A 697 13.64 15.96 -25.15
C MET A 697 13.13 17.17 -24.39
N VAL A 698 11.94 17.08 -23.85
CA VAL A 698 11.27 18.13 -23.09
C VAL A 698 10.81 17.59 -21.74
N ILE A 699 10.65 18.47 -20.78
CA ILE A 699 10.10 18.10 -19.49
C ILE A 699 8.58 18.01 -19.61
N ALA A 700 8.04 16.83 -19.36
CA ALA A 700 6.60 16.62 -19.38
C ALA A 700 5.91 17.51 -18.33
N PRO A 701 4.72 18.05 -18.63
CA PRO A 701 3.92 18.73 -17.63
C PRO A 701 3.58 17.76 -16.50
N ALA A 702 3.61 18.25 -15.25
CA ALA A 702 3.21 17.43 -14.11
C ALA A 702 1.78 16.91 -14.33
N PRO A 703 1.49 15.62 -14.08
CA PRO A 703 0.12 15.15 -14.05
C PRO A 703 -0.66 15.92 -12.98
N HIS A 704 -1.97 16.04 -13.14
CA HIS A 704 -2.88 16.96 -12.44
C HIS A 704 -2.82 17.00 -10.90
N ASP A 705 -2.01 16.20 -10.25
CA ASP A 705 -1.87 16.20 -8.79
C ASP A 705 -0.58 16.93 -8.39
N ARG A 706 -0.75 18.07 -7.70
CA ARG A 706 0.31 19.03 -7.37
C ARG A 706 1.45 18.47 -6.49
N ASP A 707 1.24 17.30 -5.88
CA ASP A 707 2.17 16.77 -4.86
C ASP A 707 2.91 15.50 -5.30
N GLN A 708 2.72 14.99 -6.51
CA GLN A 708 3.07 13.62 -6.82
C GLN A 708 3.93 13.47 -8.07
N GLY A 709 5.19 13.32 -7.85
CA GLY A 709 6.13 12.80 -8.84
C GLY A 709 6.95 13.85 -9.57
N PRO A 710 8.13 13.44 -10.04
CA PRO A 710 9.01 14.27 -10.84
C PRO A 710 8.42 14.44 -12.22
N GLN A 711 8.77 15.55 -12.81
CA GLN A 711 8.60 15.75 -14.23
C GLN A 711 9.60 14.85 -14.97
N HIS A 712 9.10 14.05 -15.90
CA HIS A 712 9.93 13.16 -16.72
C HIS A 712 10.43 13.87 -17.96
N ALA A 713 11.62 13.51 -18.40
CA ALA A 713 12.09 13.89 -19.71
C ALA A 713 11.42 12.97 -20.76
N VAL A 714 10.62 13.53 -21.64
CA VAL A 714 9.95 12.81 -22.74
C VAL A 714 10.24 13.52 -24.06
N SER A 715 10.05 12.84 -25.20
CA SER A 715 10.24 13.50 -26.50
C SER A 715 9.07 14.46 -26.80
N ASP A 716 9.36 15.54 -27.53
CA ASP A 716 8.32 16.46 -27.98
C ASP A 716 7.32 15.75 -28.91
N SER A 717 7.78 14.83 -29.75
CA SER A 717 6.95 13.98 -30.60
C SER A 717 5.91 13.18 -29.79
N PHE A 718 6.30 12.63 -28.66
CA PHE A 718 5.39 11.93 -27.74
C PHE A 718 4.30 12.88 -27.21
N LEU A 719 4.68 14.05 -26.68
CA LEU A 719 3.71 15.01 -26.13
C LEU A 719 2.72 15.51 -27.20
N LYS A 720 3.21 15.74 -28.41
CA LYS A 720 2.36 16.15 -29.55
C LYS A 720 1.33 15.04 -29.85
N LEU A 721 1.80 13.80 -29.91
CA LEU A 721 0.94 12.68 -30.27
C LEU A 721 -0.11 12.39 -29.18
N LEU A 722 0.22 12.60 -27.89
CA LEU A 722 -0.71 12.42 -26.75
C LEU A 722 -2.00 13.24 -26.89
N SER A 723 -1.98 14.39 -27.56
CA SER A 723 -3.18 15.22 -27.77
C SER A 723 -4.20 14.58 -28.73
N TYR A 724 -3.81 13.54 -29.46
CA TYR A 724 -4.65 12.82 -30.43
C TYR A 724 -5.05 11.41 -29.94
N VAL A 725 -4.69 11.02 -28.72
CA VAL A 725 -5.01 9.70 -28.19
C VAL A 725 -5.92 9.78 -26.98
N GLU A 726 -6.85 8.83 -26.89
CA GLU A 726 -7.72 8.64 -25.74
C GLU A 726 -7.15 7.54 -24.86
N TYR A 727 -6.67 7.90 -23.70
CA TYR A 727 -6.13 6.96 -22.70
C TYR A 727 -6.68 7.27 -21.32
N ILE A 728 -6.58 6.32 -20.40
CA ILE A 728 -7.06 6.50 -19.03
C ILE A 728 -6.10 7.44 -18.30
N LYS A 729 -6.51 8.69 -18.11
CA LYS A 729 -5.76 9.66 -17.31
C LYS A 729 -5.91 9.30 -15.84
N VAL A 730 -4.86 8.70 -15.29
CA VAL A 730 -4.81 8.33 -13.88
C VAL A 730 -4.25 9.53 -13.12
N GLY A 731 -5.14 10.43 -12.69
CA GLY A 731 -4.77 11.57 -11.86
C GLY A 731 -4.36 11.10 -10.47
N GLY A 732 -3.07 11.13 -10.14
CA GLY A 732 -2.54 10.80 -8.83
C GLY A 732 -3.04 9.46 -8.29
N HIS A 733 -3.52 9.45 -7.03
CA HIS A 733 -4.02 8.24 -6.36
C HIS A 733 -5.45 7.83 -6.73
N GLN A 734 -6.16 8.60 -7.55
CA GLN A 734 -7.62 8.47 -7.62
C GLN A 734 -8.10 7.44 -8.62
N GLY A 735 -7.50 7.30 -9.78
CA GLY A 735 -7.94 6.38 -10.83
C GLY A 735 -9.45 6.42 -11.14
N ILE A 736 -9.86 5.81 -12.23
CA ILE A 736 -11.28 5.64 -12.57
C ILE A 736 -11.82 4.41 -11.87
N ARG A 737 -12.73 4.58 -10.92
CA ARG A 737 -13.30 3.50 -10.11
C ARG A 737 -14.45 2.76 -10.79
N LEU A 738 -15.28 3.48 -11.55
CA LEU A 738 -16.41 2.92 -12.25
C LEU A 738 -15.96 2.08 -13.46
N PRO A 739 -16.75 1.08 -13.86
CA PRO A 739 -16.57 0.42 -15.15
C PRO A 739 -16.58 1.44 -16.28
N LEU A 740 -15.60 1.37 -17.16
CA LEU A 740 -15.61 2.19 -18.38
C LEU A 740 -16.65 1.60 -19.34
N ALA A 741 -17.35 2.46 -20.06
CA ALA A 741 -18.18 2.01 -21.17
C ALA A 741 -17.30 1.41 -22.27
N VAL A 742 -17.87 0.57 -23.10
CA VAL A 742 -17.21 0.08 -24.32
C VAL A 742 -16.87 1.25 -25.23
N ASN A 743 -15.74 1.21 -25.90
CA ASN A 743 -15.24 2.25 -26.79
C ASN A 743 -15.02 3.63 -26.13
N ALA A 744 -14.94 3.73 -24.81
CA ALA A 744 -14.78 5.01 -24.12
C ALA A 744 -13.32 5.52 -24.12
N THR A 745 -12.37 4.61 -24.23
CA THR A 745 -10.92 4.91 -24.23
C THR A 745 -10.20 3.97 -25.20
N GLY A 746 -8.89 4.11 -25.30
CA GLY A 746 -8.05 3.22 -26.11
C GLY A 746 -7.99 3.61 -27.58
N SER A 747 -7.43 2.73 -28.37
CA SER A 747 -7.13 2.97 -29.79
C SER A 747 -8.38 3.26 -30.59
N ARG A 748 -9.48 2.53 -30.40
CA ARG A 748 -10.74 2.72 -31.13
C ARG A 748 -11.38 4.08 -30.87
N ALA A 749 -11.24 4.63 -29.66
CA ALA A 749 -11.73 5.97 -29.32
C ALA A 749 -10.82 7.08 -29.85
N SER A 750 -9.55 6.80 -30.09
CA SER A 750 -8.50 7.78 -30.36
C SER A 750 -8.63 8.45 -31.73
N LYS A 751 -8.51 9.79 -31.75
CA LYS A 751 -8.52 10.60 -32.95
C LYS A 751 -7.39 10.22 -33.91
N LEU A 752 -6.22 9.85 -33.34
CA LEU A 752 -5.07 9.42 -34.14
C LEU A 752 -5.43 8.25 -35.06
N MET A 753 -6.04 7.19 -34.50
CA MET A 753 -6.39 6.01 -35.30
C MET A 753 -7.46 6.34 -36.36
N LYS A 754 -8.46 7.17 -36.00
CA LYS A 754 -9.49 7.63 -36.95
C LYS A 754 -8.91 8.41 -38.14
N VAL A 755 -7.91 9.27 -37.89
CA VAL A 755 -7.22 10.05 -38.94
C VAL A 755 -6.40 9.15 -39.85
N LEU A 756 -5.81 8.08 -39.33
CA LEU A 756 -4.96 7.14 -40.08
C LEU A 756 -5.76 6.06 -40.84
N THR A 757 -7.07 5.90 -40.53
CA THR A 757 -7.90 4.88 -41.19
C THR A 757 -8.07 5.15 -42.66
N GLY A 758 -7.86 4.13 -43.50
CA GLY A 758 -8.13 4.17 -44.96
C GLY A 758 -7.24 5.13 -45.75
N GLY A 759 -6.08 5.52 -45.27
CA GLY A 759 -5.18 6.45 -45.94
C GLY A 759 -5.69 7.90 -45.94
N GLY A 760 -6.67 8.23 -45.06
CA GLY A 760 -7.32 9.55 -44.96
C GLY A 760 -6.38 10.72 -44.65
N HIS A 761 -5.20 10.45 -44.09
CA HIS A 761 -4.19 11.46 -43.80
C HIS A 761 -3.12 11.49 -44.90
N TYR A 762 -3.35 12.33 -45.89
CA TYR A 762 -2.44 12.57 -47.01
C TYR A 762 -1.89 11.29 -47.68
N LYS A 763 -2.72 10.26 -47.83
CA LYS A 763 -2.41 8.94 -48.39
C LYS A 763 -1.32 8.16 -47.66
N VAL A 764 -1.06 8.49 -46.39
CA VAL A 764 -0.16 7.68 -45.57
C VAL A 764 -0.79 6.32 -45.32
N THR A 765 -0.06 5.26 -45.72
CA THR A 765 -0.46 3.86 -45.46
C THR A 765 0.48 3.23 -44.45
N LEU A 766 -0.06 2.63 -43.45
CA LEU A 766 0.64 1.83 -42.43
C LEU A 766 0.63 0.36 -42.82
N SER A 767 1.72 -0.33 -42.62
CA SER A 767 1.67 -1.81 -42.58
C SER A 767 0.80 -2.28 -41.44
N THR A 768 0.34 -3.52 -41.49
CA THR A 768 -0.41 -4.14 -40.35
C THR A 768 0.39 -4.05 -39.07
N ASP A 769 1.70 -4.22 -39.14
CA ASP A 769 2.56 -4.19 -37.93
C ASP A 769 2.71 -2.78 -37.38
N ASP A 770 2.91 -1.76 -38.23
CA ASP A 770 2.95 -0.35 -37.83
C ASP A 770 1.62 0.08 -37.18
N TRP A 771 0.50 -0.35 -37.79
CA TRP A 771 -0.85 -0.09 -37.27
C TRP A 771 -1.03 -0.72 -35.88
N ARG A 772 -0.71 -2.00 -35.74
CA ARG A 772 -0.79 -2.73 -34.47
C ARG A 772 0.12 -2.14 -33.39
N ALA A 773 1.30 -1.64 -33.76
CA ALA A 773 2.24 -1.02 -32.83
C ALA A 773 1.65 0.26 -32.20
N ILE A 774 1.07 1.15 -33.04
CA ILE A 774 0.44 2.38 -32.53
C ILE A 774 -0.80 2.06 -31.71
N ALA A 775 -1.68 1.17 -32.18
CA ALA A 775 -2.88 0.77 -31.46
C ALA A 775 -2.55 0.18 -30.09
N ALA A 776 -1.62 -0.78 -30.04
CA ALA A 776 -1.21 -1.41 -28.78
C ALA A 776 -0.55 -0.44 -27.80
N TRP A 777 0.22 0.53 -28.29
CA TRP A 777 0.79 1.58 -27.44
C TRP A 777 -0.30 2.42 -26.76
N ILE A 778 -1.33 2.81 -27.52
CA ILE A 778 -2.47 3.56 -26.96
C ILE A 778 -3.18 2.68 -25.90
N ASP A 779 -3.40 1.41 -26.22
CA ASP A 779 -4.14 0.46 -25.37
C ASP A 779 -3.34 0.07 -24.12
N CYS A 780 -2.01 0.09 -24.17
CA CYS A 780 -1.14 0.01 -22.99
C CYS A 780 -1.13 1.31 -22.15
N ASN A 781 -2.06 2.22 -22.40
CA ASN A 781 -2.24 3.52 -21.74
C ASN A 781 -1.18 4.57 -22.09
N ALA A 782 -0.69 4.55 -23.32
CA ALA A 782 0.24 5.52 -23.91
C ALA A 782 1.49 5.81 -23.03
N PRO A 783 2.28 4.79 -22.62
CA PRO A 783 3.49 5.02 -21.85
C PRO A 783 4.61 5.61 -22.74
N PHE A 784 5.48 6.42 -22.14
CA PHE A 784 6.72 6.83 -22.78
C PHE A 784 7.86 5.85 -22.49
N TYR A 785 7.98 5.46 -21.22
CA TYR A 785 8.95 4.48 -20.73
C TYR A 785 8.33 3.10 -20.60
N GLY A 786 9.09 2.06 -20.91
CA GLY A 786 8.67 0.69 -20.77
C GLY A 786 8.76 0.18 -19.34
N GLY A 787 9.71 0.65 -18.57
CA GLY A 787 9.96 0.20 -17.22
C GLY A 787 10.42 1.30 -16.29
N TRP A 788 10.52 0.98 -15.03
CA TRP A 788 10.96 1.90 -13.97
C TRP A 788 12.45 2.23 -14.06
N ASP A 789 13.24 1.33 -14.60
CA ASP A 789 14.68 1.44 -14.84
C ASP A 789 15.01 2.36 -16.03
N GLU A 790 14.06 2.56 -16.93
CA GLU A 790 14.23 3.42 -18.10
C GLU A 790 13.92 4.90 -17.81
N ILE A 791 13.27 5.19 -16.68
CA ILE A 791 12.76 6.54 -16.38
C ILE A 791 13.91 7.52 -16.17
N VAL A 792 14.06 8.43 -17.11
CA VAL A 792 14.93 9.60 -16.96
C VAL A 792 14.14 10.69 -16.24
N ILE A 793 14.48 10.90 -14.98
CA ILE A 793 13.91 11.98 -14.21
C ILE A 793 14.46 13.29 -14.77
N GLY A 794 13.58 14.02 -15.44
CA GLY A 794 13.85 15.41 -15.75
C GLY A 794 14.05 16.18 -14.42
N LYS A 795 14.92 17.17 -14.43
CA LYS A 795 14.96 18.13 -13.31
C LYS A 795 13.54 18.61 -13.09
N LYS A 796 13.07 18.77 -11.84
CA LYS A 796 11.97 19.68 -11.60
C LYS A 796 12.33 20.95 -12.38
N ALA A 797 11.58 21.26 -13.45
CA ALA A 797 11.67 22.57 -14.01
C ALA A 797 11.48 23.47 -12.79
N PRO A 798 12.43 24.36 -12.46
CA PRO A 798 12.19 25.31 -11.41
C PRO A 798 10.80 25.86 -11.75
N ARG A 799 9.88 25.91 -10.74
CA ARG A 799 8.62 26.68 -10.89
C ARG A 799 9.02 27.84 -11.71
N ARG A 800 8.49 27.97 -12.97
CA ARG A 800 8.92 29.00 -13.97
C ARG A 800 9.51 30.13 -13.17
N PRO A 801 10.84 30.38 -13.17
CA PRO A 801 11.36 31.51 -12.45
C PRO A 801 10.55 32.65 -13.02
N LYS A 802 9.90 33.44 -12.17
CA LYS A 802 9.54 34.78 -12.58
C LYS A 802 10.79 35.29 -13.33
N LYS A 803 10.75 35.31 -14.66
CA LYS A 803 11.87 35.53 -15.59
C LYS A 803 13.21 35.24 -14.90
N ALA A 804 13.89 34.15 -15.21
CA ALA A 804 15.23 33.91 -14.65
C ALA A 804 15.96 35.24 -14.84
N ALA A 805 16.29 35.87 -13.72
CA ALA A 805 17.12 37.06 -13.81
C ALA A 805 18.35 36.54 -14.54
N VAL A 806 18.61 37.01 -15.74
CA VAL A 806 19.87 36.78 -16.44
C VAL A 806 20.94 37.10 -15.38
N PRO A 807 21.82 36.12 -15.04
CA PRO A 807 22.83 36.40 -14.00
C PRO A 807 23.52 37.69 -14.37
N PRO A 808 23.68 38.66 -13.50
CA PRO A 808 24.38 39.89 -13.83
C PRO A 808 25.71 39.56 -14.49
N ALA A 809 26.08 40.29 -15.55
CA ALA A 809 27.28 40.02 -16.35
C ALA A 809 28.57 39.96 -15.52
N ASP A 810 28.60 40.66 -14.41
CA ASP A 810 29.67 40.66 -13.41
C ASP A 810 29.75 39.26 -12.69
N GLN A 811 28.66 38.55 -12.49
CA GLN A 811 28.66 37.25 -11.85
C GLN A 811 29.17 36.15 -12.81
N VAL A 812 28.85 36.22 -14.09
CA VAL A 812 29.39 35.28 -15.11
C VAL A 812 30.91 35.51 -15.26
N LYS A 813 31.34 36.74 -15.28
CA LYS A 813 32.78 37.12 -15.28
C LYS A 813 33.48 36.57 -14.05
N SER A 814 32.86 36.69 -12.88
CA SER A 814 33.37 36.20 -11.60
C SER A 814 33.53 34.66 -11.58
N ALA A 815 32.63 33.90 -12.19
CA ALA A 815 32.77 32.43 -12.28
C ALA A 815 33.99 32.02 -13.12
N ALA A 816 34.24 32.73 -14.25
CA ALA A 816 35.42 32.49 -15.09
C ALA A 816 36.73 32.84 -14.37
N GLU A 817 36.75 33.95 -13.62
CA GLU A 817 37.90 34.35 -12.80
C GLU A 817 38.18 33.33 -11.68
N ARG A 818 37.14 32.83 -11.03
CA ARG A 818 37.26 31.81 -9.98
C ARG A 818 37.81 30.48 -10.54
N ARG A 819 37.35 30.06 -11.72
CA ARG A 819 37.89 28.87 -12.42
C ARG A 819 39.38 29.02 -12.69
N LYS A 820 39.79 30.21 -13.18
CA LYS A 820 41.21 30.51 -13.42
C LYS A 820 42.04 30.49 -12.14
N ALA A 821 41.52 31.05 -11.07
CA ALA A 821 42.16 31.05 -9.76
C ALA A 821 42.31 29.66 -9.16
N ILE A 822 41.34 28.77 -9.33
CA ILE A 822 41.44 27.37 -8.89
C ILE A 822 42.52 26.66 -9.76
N ALA A 823 42.46 26.78 -11.06
CA ALA A 823 43.42 26.15 -11.96
C ALA A 823 44.88 26.59 -11.67
N GLY A 824 45.09 27.88 -11.34
CA GLY A 824 46.40 28.43 -11.00
C GLY A 824 46.97 27.98 -9.65
N LYS A 825 46.18 27.39 -8.77
CA LYS A 825 46.60 26.90 -7.44
C LYS A 825 46.80 25.40 -7.37
N LEU A 826 46.56 24.66 -8.49
CA LEU A 826 46.66 23.22 -8.51
C LEU A 826 48.14 22.76 -8.43
N PRO A 827 48.45 21.66 -7.72
CA PRO A 827 49.76 21.04 -7.71
C PRO A 827 50.22 20.61 -9.11
N SER A 828 51.54 20.57 -9.33
CA SER A 828 52.11 20.06 -10.59
C SER A 828 51.56 18.68 -10.94
N GLY A 829 51.23 18.49 -12.23
CA GLY A 829 50.60 17.26 -12.75
C GLY A 829 49.11 17.11 -12.48
N THR A 830 48.48 18.07 -11.83
CA THR A 830 47.05 18.09 -11.58
C THR A 830 46.35 19.00 -12.58
N LYS A 831 45.25 18.55 -13.15
CA LYS A 831 44.44 19.31 -14.13
C LYS A 831 43.04 19.57 -13.62
N LEU A 832 42.54 20.80 -13.79
CA LEU A 832 41.14 21.09 -13.57
C LEU A 832 40.30 20.58 -14.74
N GLU A 833 39.46 19.59 -14.51
CA GLU A 833 38.66 18.96 -15.55
C GLU A 833 37.28 19.65 -15.70
N ALA A 834 36.63 19.96 -14.60
CA ALA A 834 35.32 20.58 -14.59
C ALA A 834 35.15 21.51 -13.40
N PHE A 835 34.40 22.61 -13.57
CA PHE A 835 33.99 23.52 -12.54
C PHE A 835 32.53 23.93 -12.76
N LEU A 836 31.75 23.95 -11.69
CA LEU A 836 30.36 24.37 -11.69
C LEU A 836 30.07 25.33 -10.54
N ASN A 837 29.59 26.52 -10.89
CA ASN A 837 29.02 27.46 -9.90
C ASN A 837 27.53 27.11 -9.73
N CYS A 838 27.17 26.52 -8.59
CA CYS A 838 25.86 25.93 -8.36
C CYS A 838 24.70 26.95 -8.34
N GLY A 839 24.96 28.23 -8.26
CA GLY A 839 23.93 29.28 -8.30
C GLY A 839 23.72 29.90 -9.68
N VAL A 840 24.63 29.66 -10.64
CA VAL A 840 24.63 30.29 -11.98
C VAL A 840 24.41 29.28 -13.08
N GLU A 841 25.08 28.13 -12.98
CA GLU A 841 25.13 27.12 -14.04
C GLU A 841 24.50 25.81 -13.58
N LEU A 842 23.89 25.10 -14.50
CA LEU A 842 23.37 23.76 -14.25
C LEU A 842 24.28 22.67 -14.83
N THR A 843 25.22 23.04 -15.67
CA THR A 843 26.19 22.13 -16.30
C THR A 843 27.52 22.82 -16.45
N SER A 844 28.62 22.16 -16.12
CA SER A 844 29.97 22.68 -16.34
C SER A 844 30.24 22.90 -17.84
N ASP A 845 31.22 23.75 -18.15
CA ASP A 845 31.61 24.13 -19.51
C ASP A 845 31.73 22.92 -20.47
N LYS A 846 31.22 23.08 -21.70
CA LYS A 846 31.14 22.05 -22.74
C LYS A 846 32.50 21.66 -23.34
N LYS A 847 33.60 22.34 -23.01
CA LYS A 847 34.93 22.13 -23.65
C LYS A 847 35.73 21.00 -23.00
N GLY A 848 35.35 20.47 -21.84
CA GLY A 848 36.06 19.38 -21.16
C GLY A 848 35.45 18.00 -21.42
N THR A 849 36.28 16.96 -21.31
CA THR A 849 35.82 15.56 -21.37
C THR A 849 34.99 15.19 -20.13
N VAL A 850 35.39 15.68 -18.96
CA VAL A 850 34.63 15.50 -17.72
C VAL A 850 33.56 16.59 -17.57
N ARG A 851 32.36 16.18 -17.23
CA ARG A 851 31.22 17.08 -17.11
C ARG A 851 30.50 16.88 -15.79
N ILE A 852 30.14 17.98 -15.12
CA ILE A 852 29.28 18.01 -13.93
C ILE A 852 27.94 18.58 -14.36
N THR A 853 26.85 17.86 -14.06
CA THR A 853 25.49 18.35 -14.29
C THR A 853 24.71 18.29 -12.99
N GLN A 854 24.18 19.43 -12.54
CA GLN A 854 23.29 19.47 -11.38
C GLN A 854 21.92 18.88 -11.77
N THR A 855 21.48 17.85 -11.08
CA THR A 855 20.22 17.14 -11.37
C THR A 855 19.13 17.40 -10.34
N SER A 856 19.46 17.95 -9.17
CA SER A 856 18.49 18.45 -8.18
C SER A 856 19.01 19.68 -7.43
N GLY A 857 18.12 20.40 -6.79
CA GLY A 857 18.40 21.63 -6.07
C GLY A 857 17.99 22.90 -6.84
N SER A 858 17.68 23.96 -6.14
CA SER A 858 17.24 25.24 -6.70
C SER A 858 18.30 26.31 -6.50
N PRO A 859 18.69 27.02 -7.56
CA PRO A 859 19.65 28.13 -7.45
C PRO A 859 19.01 29.31 -6.71
N TRP A 860 19.79 29.95 -5.86
CA TRP A 860 19.40 31.16 -5.15
C TRP A 860 20.57 32.13 -4.98
N THR A 861 20.31 33.41 -5.15
CA THR A 861 21.30 34.46 -4.94
C THR A 861 21.05 35.17 -3.59
N LEU A 862 22.05 35.22 -2.73
CA LEU A 862 22.01 35.96 -1.49
C LEU A 862 22.12 37.45 -1.79
N THR A 863 21.00 38.16 -1.89
CA THR A 863 20.93 39.60 -2.29
C THR A 863 20.84 40.56 -1.13
N LYS A 864 20.58 40.10 0.09
CA LYS A 864 20.40 40.95 1.26
C LYS A 864 21.67 40.99 2.12
N GLY A 865 22.27 42.19 2.21
CA GLY A 865 23.38 42.55 3.08
C GLY A 865 24.76 42.38 2.44
N LYS A 866 25.66 43.31 2.72
CA LYS A 866 27.07 43.16 2.36
C LYS A 866 27.67 42.01 3.16
N ILE A 867 27.80 40.86 2.57
CA ILE A 867 28.51 39.71 3.14
C ILE A 867 30.00 40.00 2.88
N ALA A 868 30.64 40.73 3.76
CA ALA A 868 32.05 41.11 3.62
C ALA A 868 32.96 39.86 3.66
N GLY A 869 33.96 39.82 2.77
CA GLY A 869 34.95 38.72 2.74
C GLY A 869 34.54 37.43 2.04
N VAL A 870 33.29 37.28 1.58
CA VAL A 870 32.86 36.11 0.81
C VAL A 870 32.93 36.44 -0.68
N PRO A 871 33.63 35.63 -1.53
CA PRO A 871 33.68 35.82 -2.98
C PRO A 871 32.30 35.86 -3.61
N ALA A 872 32.12 36.68 -4.65
CA ALA A 872 30.84 36.82 -5.32
C ALA A 872 30.26 35.48 -5.82
N THR A 873 31.09 34.57 -6.32
CA THR A 873 30.70 33.21 -6.74
C THR A 873 30.17 32.36 -5.61
N GLN A 874 30.65 32.54 -4.40
CA GLN A 874 30.24 31.75 -3.22
C GLN A 874 28.97 32.30 -2.56
N ARG A 875 28.48 33.47 -2.99
CA ARG A 875 27.17 34.04 -2.57
C ARG A 875 26.02 33.47 -3.37
N LEU A 876 26.33 32.73 -4.43
CA LEU A 876 25.38 32.01 -5.23
C LEU A 876 25.35 30.57 -4.71
N ILE A 877 24.17 30.09 -4.32
CA ILE A 877 24.00 28.79 -3.70
C ILE A 877 22.95 27.98 -4.45
N SER A 878 23.10 26.69 -4.44
CA SER A 878 22.01 25.77 -4.70
C SER A 878 21.57 25.13 -3.40
N PHE A 879 20.27 25.01 -3.21
CA PHE A 879 19.71 24.40 -2.01
C PHE A 879 18.52 23.49 -2.31
N ASP A 880 18.30 22.55 -1.42
CA ASP A 880 17.12 21.66 -1.44
C ASP A 880 16.76 21.24 -0.01
N GLY A 881 15.51 20.94 0.23
CA GLY A 881 15.02 20.50 1.54
C GLY A 881 15.60 19.18 2.02
N LYS A 882 16.18 18.36 1.12
CA LYS A 882 16.72 17.02 1.41
C LYS A 882 18.13 16.82 0.88
N GLU A 883 18.33 16.98 -0.42
CA GLU A 883 19.63 16.78 -1.08
C GLU A 883 19.80 17.62 -2.33
N VAL A 884 21.03 18.03 -2.62
CA VAL A 884 21.46 18.58 -3.91
C VAL A 884 22.28 17.52 -4.61
N VAL A 885 21.96 17.22 -5.88
CA VAL A 885 22.51 16.09 -6.61
C VAL A 885 23.21 16.54 -7.90
N PHE A 886 24.37 15.95 -8.14
CA PHE A 886 25.19 16.15 -9.33
C PHE A 886 25.44 14.82 -10.01
N GLU A 887 25.30 14.79 -11.31
CA GLU A 887 25.81 13.72 -12.17
C GLU A 887 27.17 14.12 -12.72
N VAL A 888 28.14 13.25 -12.58
CA VAL A 888 29.50 13.40 -13.16
C VAL A 888 29.65 12.39 -14.26
N SER A 889 30.07 12.79 -15.42
CA SER A 889 30.32 11.94 -16.59
C SER A 889 31.63 12.25 -17.29
N GLY A 890 32.09 11.36 -18.15
CA GLY A 890 33.34 11.51 -18.90
C GLY A 890 34.61 11.14 -18.11
N LEU A 891 34.45 10.38 -17.01
CA LEU A 891 35.58 9.83 -16.26
C LEU A 891 36.26 8.71 -17.07
N THR A 892 37.54 8.46 -16.85
CA THR A 892 38.32 7.38 -17.49
C THR A 892 39.17 6.62 -16.47
N ALA A 893 39.29 5.32 -16.65
CA ALA A 893 40.12 4.47 -15.78
C ALA A 893 41.62 4.84 -15.75
N ALA A 894 42.08 5.59 -16.73
CA ALA A 894 43.49 6.01 -16.81
C ALA A 894 43.85 7.19 -15.88
N ARG A 895 42.92 7.71 -15.13
CA ARG A 895 43.11 8.88 -14.26
C ARG A 895 42.51 8.66 -12.88
N SER A 896 43.13 9.24 -11.88
CA SER A 896 42.51 9.45 -10.57
C SER A 896 41.80 10.82 -10.53
N TYR A 897 40.70 10.90 -9.82
CA TYR A 897 39.90 12.10 -9.75
C TYR A 897 39.63 12.50 -8.31
N SER A 898 39.82 13.80 -8.03
CA SER A 898 39.44 14.43 -6.77
C SER A 898 38.31 15.41 -7.00
N VAL A 899 37.30 15.36 -6.15
CA VAL A 899 36.17 16.29 -6.14
C VAL A 899 36.32 17.23 -4.97
N ALA A 900 36.18 18.52 -5.23
CA ALA A 900 36.11 19.52 -4.17
C ALA A 900 34.83 20.35 -4.30
N LEU A 901 34.32 20.80 -3.18
CA LEU A 901 33.11 21.63 -3.10
C LEU A 901 33.21 22.67 -1.98
N THR A 902 32.43 23.76 -2.09
CA THR A 902 32.31 24.74 -1.03
C THR A 902 30.88 24.77 -0.48
N TRP A 903 30.78 24.82 0.85
CA TRP A 903 29.54 24.95 1.59
C TRP A 903 29.65 25.83 2.84
N TRP A 904 28.49 26.32 3.33
CA TRP A 904 28.42 27.17 4.52
C TRP A 904 26.99 27.34 5.04
N ASP A 905 26.86 27.70 6.31
CA ASP A 905 25.58 28.06 6.93
C ASP A 905 25.43 29.58 6.98
N TYR A 906 24.88 30.16 5.93
CA TYR A 906 24.84 31.60 5.68
C TYR A 906 23.93 32.39 6.65
N ASN A 907 22.98 31.71 7.33
CA ASN A 907 21.99 32.31 8.21
C ASN A 907 21.85 31.60 9.57
N ALA A 908 22.91 31.00 10.05
CA ALA A 908 22.98 30.31 11.35
C ALA A 908 21.83 29.33 11.64
N ALA A 909 21.38 28.62 10.63
CA ALA A 909 20.27 27.65 10.74
C ALA A 909 20.70 26.32 11.38
N GLY A 910 21.94 26.20 11.84
CA GLY A 910 22.50 24.99 12.47
C GLY A 910 22.58 23.80 11.50
N ARG A 911 22.96 24.06 10.25
CA ARG A 911 23.05 23.05 9.21
C ARG A 911 24.18 22.08 9.45
N LYS A 912 23.88 20.77 9.25
CA LYS A 912 24.90 19.73 9.14
C LYS A 912 24.62 18.94 7.87
N GLN A 913 25.65 18.65 7.10
CA GLN A 913 25.55 17.97 5.82
C GLN A 913 26.58 16.85 5.70
N SER A 914 26.31 15.92 4.79
CA SER A 914 27.20 14.84 4.39
C SER A 914 27.25 14.72 2.88
N VAL A 915 28.34 14.15 2.37
CA VAL A 915 28.53 13.90 0.94
C VAL A 915 28.54 12.40 0.68
N TRP A 916 27.81 12.00 -0.33
CA TRP A 916 27.65 10.62 -0.78
C TRP A 916 28.04 10.50 -2.25
N VAL A 917 28.77 9.46 -2.59
CA VAL A 917 29.06 9.08 -3.99
C VAL A 917 28.36 7.76 -4.27
N PHE A 918 27.59 7.74 -5.36
CA PHE A 918 26.83 6.57 -5.81
C PHE A 918 27.32 6.09 -7.18
N SER A 919 27.11 4.80 -7.46
CA SER A 919 27.06 4.29 -8.82
C SER A 919 25.92 4.95 -9.60
N THR A 920 25.95 4.83 -10.92
CA THR A 920 24.97 5.51 -11.81
C THR A 920 23.53 5.08 -11.60
N ASP A 921 23.32 3.89 -11.08
CA ASP A 921 22.01 3.33 -10.74
C ASP A 921 21.58 3.63 -9.29
N ARG A 922 22.40 4.33 -8.50
CA ARG A 922 22.21 4.62 -7.08
C ARG A 922 21.99 3.40 -6.16
N ARG A 923 22.22 2.20 -6.64
CA ARG A 923 22.07 0.99 -5.82
C ARG A 923 23.11 0.90 -4.72
N TYR A 924 24.32 1.36 -5.01
CA TYR A 924 25.43 1.34 -4.06
C TYR A 924 25.99 2.75 -3.93
N GLY A 925 26.05 3.23 -2.72
CA GLY A 925 26.61 4.54 -2.42
C GLY A 925 27.45 4.51 -1.15
N SER A 926 28.57 5.20 -1.17
CA SER A 926 29.46 5.37 -0.02
C SER A 926 29.37 6.79 0.48
N ARG A 927 29.33 6.95 1.80
CA ARG A 927 29.45 8.24 2.44
C ARG A 927 30.94 8.59 2.44
N VAL A 928 31.30 9.59 1.65
CA VAL A 928 32.71 10.03 1.49
C VAL A 928 33.09 11.20 2.41
N VAL A 929 32.10 11.99 2.83
CA VAL A 929 32.29 13.02 3.87
C VAL A 929 31.23 12.79 4.96
N ASN A 930 31.71 12.63 6.19
CA ASN A 930 30.85 12.43 7.36
C ASN A 930 30.07 13.73 7.68
N THR A 931 29.00 13.57 8.44
CA THR A 931 28.22 14.71 8.94
C THR A 931 29.13 15.67 9.67
N SER A 932 29.21 16.90 9.19
CA SER A 932 30.03 17.95 9.76
C SER A 932 29.20 19.21 9.98
N ASP A 933 29.65 20.00 11.00
CA ASP A 933 29.17 21.36 11.21
C ASP A 933 29.61 22.23 10.04
N MET A 934 28.71 23.04 9.56
CA MET A 934 29.02 24.00 8.49
C MET A 934 29.53 25.30 9.08
N PRO A 935 30.46 26.00 8.39
CA PRO A 935 30.89 27.31 8.81
C PRO A 935 29.70 28.27 8.95
N ASP A 936 29.55 28.88 10.10
CA ASP A 936 28.47 29.83 10.41
C ASP A 936 28.94 31.28 10.14
N TYR A 937 28.42 31.84 9.07
CA TYR A 937 28.75 33.19 8.70
C TYR A 937 28.01 34.24 9.55
N GLU A 938 26.77 33.98 9.89
CA GLU A 938 25.96 35.04 10.57
C GLU A 938 26.43 35.27 12.00
N LYS A 939 26.67 34.30 12.82
CA LYS A 939 27.09 34.40 14.21
C LYS A 939 28.58 34.48 14.37
N ARG A 940 29.34 33.67 13.65
CA ARG A 940 30.80 33.50 13.84
C ARG A 940 31.66 34.13 12.77
N LYS A 941 31.06 34.72 11.72
CA LYS A 941 31.73 35.29 10.54
C LYS A 941 32.72 34.33 9.85
N GLN A 942 32.48 33.05 9.94
CA GLN A 942 33.33 32.04 9.30
C GLN A 942 33.10 32.03 7.78
N PRO A 943 34.15 32.05 6.96
CA PRO A 943 34.03 31.97 5.50
C PRO A 943 33.52 30.56 5.07
N PRO A 944 33.01 30.39 3.85
CA PRO A 944 32.68 29.08 3.31
C PRO A 944 33.87 28.11 3.38
N ALA A 945 33.62 26.88 3.81
CA ALA A 945 34.68 25.86 3.84
C ALA A 945 34.76 25.13 2.50
N GLU A 946 36.00 24.79 2.12
CA GLU A 946 36.30 23.90 1.03
C GLU A 946 36.49 22.47 1.59
N ILE A 947 35.82 21.50 0.97
CA ILE A 947 35.87 20.09 1.33
C ILE A 947 36.23 19.32 0.08
N SER A 948 37.14 18.33 0.20
CA SER A 948 37.56 17.49 -0.93
C SER A 948 37.55 16.02 -0.56
N PHE A 949 37.37 15.17 -1.56
CA PHE A 949 37.39 13.71 -1.46
C PHE A 949 37.78 13.08 -2.79
N GLU A 950 38.29 11.87 -2.74
CA GLU A 950 38.71 11.12 -3.94
C GLU A 950 37.54 10.28 -4.46
N LEU A 951 37.40 10.20 -5.81
CA LEU A 951 36.54 9.19 -6.44
C LEU A 951 37.26 7.85 -6.50
N GLY A 952 36.55 6.78 -6.17
CA GLY A 952 37.10 5.45 -6.25
C GLY A 952 37.38 4.99 -7.69
N SER A 953 38.25 3.98 -7.84
CA SER A 953 38.57 3.42 -9.15
C SER A 953 37.37 2.87 -9.90
N GLU A 954 36.36 2.37 -9.18
CA GLU A 954 35.12 1.84 -9.77
C GLU A 954 34.30 2.94 -10.47
N GLN A 955 34.23 4.15 -9.91
CA GLN A 955 33.58 5.29 -10.55
C GLN A 955 34.33 5.74 -11.81
N ALA A 956 35.65 5.74 -11.75
CA ALA A 956 36.50 6.06 -12.90
C ALA A 956 36.31 5.07 -14.04
N LYS A 957 36.32 3.75 -13.74
CA LYS A 957 36.03 2.69 -14.70
C LYS A 957 34.64 2.75 -15.30
N ALA A 958 33.63 3.10 -14.49
CA ALA A 958 32.24 3.25 -14.96
C ALA A 958 32.03 4.47 -15.85
N GLY A 959 33.00 5.38 -15.96
CA GLY A 959 32.92 6.60 -16.76
C GLY A 959 32.00 7.67 -16.20
N LYS A 960 31.27 7.40 -15.13
CA LYS A 960 30.31 8.29 -14.51
C LYS A 960 29.96 7.91 -13.07
N CYS A 961 29.50 8.88 -12.27
CA CYS A 961 28.97 8.68 -10.93
C CYS A 961 27.95 9.77 -10.55
N ILE A 962 27.28 9.55 -9.42
CA ILE A 962 26.36 10.54 -8.84
C ILE A 962 26.91 11.00 -7.49
N ILE A 963 26.95 12.32 -7.28
CA ILE A 963 27.36 12.94 -6.04
C ILE A 963 26.13 13.61 -5.40
N ALA A 964 25.81 13.25 -4.16
CA ALA A 964 24.67 13.83 -3.44
C ALA A 964 25.17 14.51 -2.16
N ILE A 965 24.81 15.77 -2.00
CA ILE A 965 24.99 16.55 -0.77
C ILE A 965 23.70 16.40 0.03
N ARG A 966 23.76 15.77 1.19
CA ARG A 966 22.55 15.44 1.98
C ARG A 966 22.46 16.25 3.23
N LYS A 967 21.25 16.67 3.53
CA LYS A 967 20.91 17.32 4.79
C LYS A 967 20.87 16.28 5.91
N ASP A 968 21.65 16.46 6.93
CA ASP A 968 21.62 15.68 8.17
C ASP A 968 20.86 16.43 9.28
N VAL A 969 21.08 17.74 9.40
CA VAL A 969 20.41 18.63 10.36
C VAL A 969 20.11 19.97 9.70
N GLY A 970 19.11 20.70 10.18
CA GLY A 970 18.70 22.01 9.70
C GLY A 970 17.56 22.01 8.68
N SER A 971 17.27 23.16 8.09
CA SER A 971 16.12 23.36 7.19
C SER A 971 16.35 22.78 5.78
N ASN A 972 17.55 22.89 5.25
CA ASN A 972 17.93 22.47 3.90
C ASN A 972 19.42 22.17 3.81
N CYS A 973 19.86 21.52 2.71
CA CYS A 973 21.27 21.43 2.32
C CYS A 973 21.64 22.60 1.39
N VAL A 974 22.93 23.01 1.41
CA VAL A 974 23.45 24.19 0.70
C VAL A 974 24.83 23.89 0.13
N ILE A 975 25.04 24.26 -1.13
CA ILE A 975 26.34 24.18 -1.79
C ILE A 975 26.52 25.41 -2.71
N SER A 976 27.74 25.92 -2.81
CA SER A 976 28.06 27.08 -3.64
C SER A 976 28.80 26.67 -4.93
N GLU A 977 29.81 25.87 -4.81
CA GLU A 977 30.70 25.49 -5.91
C GLU A 977 31.04 23.99 -5.82
N ILE A 978 31.25 23.34 -6.97
CA ILE A 978 31.81 21.98 -7.07
C ILE A 978 32.75 21.91 -8.27
N TRP A 979 33.92 21.30 -8.10
CA TRP A 979 34.86 21.07 -9.23
C TRP A 979 35.57 19.74 -9.12
N ILE A 980 36.10 19.28 -10.24
CA ILE A 980 36.79 18.01 -10.39
C ILE A 980 38.19 18.26 -10.95
N THR A 981 39.18 17.70 -10.30
CA THR A 981 40.56 17.64 -10.77
C THR A 981 40.96 16.21 -11.09
N SER A 982 41.95 16.03 -11.98
CA SER A 982 42.50 14.73 -12.27
C SER A 982 44.00 14.72 -12.24
N LYS A 983 44.59 13.54 -11.95
CA LYS A 983 46.01 13.22 -12.17
C LYS A 983 46.10 11.99 -13.06
N ASN A 984 47.13 11.92 -13.94
CA ASN A 984 47.41 10.68 -14.65
C ASN A 984 47.89 9.62 -13.64
N THR A 985 47.22 8.50 -13.63
CA THR A 985 47.74 7.32 -12.93
C THR A 985 48.91 6.84 -13.77
N GLY A 986 50.15 7.14 -13.37
CA GLY A 986 51.36 6.64 -14.09
C GLY A 986 51.18 5.15 -14.28
N ALA A 987 51.12 4.72 -15.54
CA ALA A 987 51.27 3.32 -15.88
C ALA A 987 52.71 2.95 -15.53
N SER A 988 52.96 2.30 -14.42
CA SER A 988 54.16 1.48 -14.27
C SER A 988 54.07 0.39 -15.35
N LYS A 989 55.03 0.46 -16.27
CA LYS A 989 55.25 -0.57 -17.28
C LYS A 989 55.45 -1.94 -16.62
#